data_1766e61f5e7a6678978353c42ef49f34
#
_entry.id   1766e61f5e7a6678978353c42ef49f34
#
_cell.length_a   1.000
_cell.length_b   1.000
_cell.length_c   1.000
_cell.angle_alpha   90.00
_cell.angle_beta   90.00
_cell.angle_gamma   90.00
#
_symmetry.space_group_name_H-M   'P 1'
#
loop_
_entity.id
_entity.type
_entity.pdbx_description
1 polymer ?
#
loop_
_entity_poly.entity_id
_entity_poly.type
_entity_poly.pdbx_seq_one_letter_code
_entity_poly.pdbx_strand_id
1 'polypeptide(L)'
;MVGLYFVFVVLLHVPFIQAFVGNTIGDALSEKLGTHVSVGKVDLGFLNRIIIDDLVINDQQNQRMLEATRLSAKLDYAALAAGKIHISSVQLFGLKANLYKKTAQSQPNFQFAIDSLASKDTTSKTPLDLRINTLIIRRGSVSYNQLDKPKTNTFSPNHISATDISAHIALNALTNDSVNLNIKDLSFKEQSGLHVKALTGELTANKQRASLLHLTCVLPSTSISFGPITATYAFNGTEFQSPSFLFSGSLQRSKLTLADLACFLPELKTSTKPFFLQADVSGTSTSLRVKTLEISSRANNFTLQADGSISNWASKLRWATNIRRLRVSAEGVQFLSDNFANHFKVPAVIGRLGNIDYIGEAGGYGQDVATKGIIRTDAGTATVAFGRHNDNFSGRVETNALDLGKILADKRFGNISTQIDVDGKLPTRGSVYVKAKGDVKEFFYNAYSYKNIAVDGEWNNGTFDGKLNIKDPNVNFDLQGQFNLTSKQPFAKLKAEVTNFNPSALSLTKLWPNTQFSFAVMADIKGNSLNTANGRVQLDRFAMLSDAKSYKLNAISVDVSNNNQQHSLAVNSDFGQILLTGKYNYNTLAQSLTNLIGSKVPTMPGLPKVTNAQTNNFTISANVDNTDWLQHIFNVPLNIERPINFAASMNDAQKTLNITLKAPSFSYDGHRIEGGEMRVSTLNDTLKLAAQAINVAENGKKIWCSVQAKAVDNKISSTVSFDNLRKPLLKGELKWQTTFF
;
A
#
# COMPACT_ATOMS: atom_id res chain seq x y z
N MET A 1 -82.83 24.00 -3.56
CA MET A 1 -81.41 23.85 -3.21
C MET A 1 -80.63 23.04 -4.24
N VAL A 2 -81.02 21.79 -4.60
CA VAL A 2 -80.31 20.98 -5.60
C VAL A 2 -80.29 21.60 -7.01
N GLY A 3 -81.46 22.18 -7.48
CA GLY A 3 -81.53 22.87 -8.75
C GLY A 3 -80.67 24.12 -8.86
N LEU A 4 -80.55 24.90 -7.79
CA LEU A 4 -79.73 26.11 -7.73
C LEU A 4 -78.22 25.74 -7.78
N TYR A 5 -77.83 24.62 -7.14
CA TYR A 5 -76.51 24.08 -7.23
C TYR A 5 -76.15 23.63 -8.68
N PHE A 6 -77.04 22.92 -9.34
CA PHE A 6 -76.85 22.55 -10.74
C PHE A 6 -76.68 23.75 -11.69
N VAL A 7 -77.54 24.78 -11.54
CA VAL A 7 -77.40 26.03 -12.30
C VAL A 7 -76.09 26.70 -12.05
N PHE A 8 -75.65 26.77 -10.80
CA PHE A 8 -74.37 27.33 -10.40
C PHE A 8 -73.17 26.55 -10.97
N VAL A 9 -73.23 25.23 -10.93
CA VAL A 9 -72.22 24.35 -11.53
C VAL A 9 -72.16 24.52 -13.03
N VAL A 10 -73.35 24.60 -13.74
CA VAL A 10 -73.39 24.82 -15.20
C VAL A 10 -72.87 26.20 -15.57
N LEU A 11 -73.19 27.24 -14.81
CA LEU A 11 -72.65 28.60 -15.02
C LEU A 11 -71.13 28.64 -14.85
N LEU A 12 -70.56 27.95 -13.89
CA LEU A 12 -69.11 27.88 -13.69
C LEU A 12 -68.37 27.06 -14.77
N HIS A 13 -69.08 26.31 -15.59
CA HIS A 13 -68.48 25.64 -16.76
C HIS A 13 -68.39 26.55 -17.99
N VAL A 14 -68.94 27.78 -17.95
CA VAL A 14 -68.78 28.76 -19.02
C VAL A 14 -67.38 29.41 -18.95
N PRO A 15 -66.56 29.33 -20.01
CA PRO A 15 -65.14 29.78 -19.95
C PRO A 15 -64.97 31.24 -19.54
N PHE A 16 -65.86 32.13 -19.91
CA PHE A 16 -65.86 33.55 -19.55
C PHE A 16 -66.09 33.73 -18.04
N ILE A 17 -67.01 32.97 -17.44
CA ILE A 17 -67.27 32.99 -15.99
C ILE A 17 -66.13 32.40 -15.20
N GLN A 18 -65.52 31.34 -15.72
CA GLN A 18 -64.32 30.74 -15.11
C GLN A 18 -63.17 31.74 -15.05
N ALA A 19 -62.93 32.47 -16.13
CA ALA A 19 -61.90 33.49 -16.21
C ALA A 19 -62.18 34.70 -15.28
N PHE A 20 -63.46 35.15 -15.25
CA PHE A 20 -63.89 36.22 -14.38
C PHE A 20 -63.73 35.88 -12.90
N VAL A 21 -64.12 34.69 -12.49
CA VAL A 21 -63.91 34.17 -11.13
C VAL A 21 -62.41 33.98 -10.86
N GLY A 22 -61.65 33.52 -11.80
CA GLY A 22 -60.20 33.42 -11.73
C GLY A 22 -59.52 34.74 -11.45
N ASN A 23 -59.85 35.76 -12.21
CA ASN A 23 -59.31 37.12 -12.01
C ASN A 23 -59.71 37.69 -10.62
N THR A 24 -60.98 37.56 -10.24
CA THR A 24 -61.44 38.02 -8.92
C THR A 24 -60.71 37.36 -7.73
N ILE A 25 -60.46 36.01 -7.86
CA ILE A 25 -59.67 35.30 -6.87
C ILE A 25 -58.21 35.74 -6.92
N GLY A 26 -57.66 35.91 -8.13
CA GLY A 26 -56.30 36.41 -8.29
C GLY A 26 -56.09 37.79 -7.67
N ASP A 27 -57.02 38.72 -7.87
CA ASP A 27 -56.97 40.05 -7.26
C ASP A 27 -57.09 40.00 -5.73
N ALA A 28 -58.02 39.18 -5.20
CA ALA A 28 -58.15 39.02 -3.75
C ALA A 28 -56.94 38.40 -3.09
N LEU A 29 -56.29 37.40 -3.74
CA LEU A 29 -55.06 36.81 -3.28
C LEU A 29 -53.87 37.78 -3.42
N SER A 30 -53.86 38.64 -4.47
CA SER A 30 -52.83 39.65 -4.68
C SER A 30 -52.89 40.69 -3.57
N GLU A 31 -54.07 41.14 -3.21
CA GLU A 31 -54.28 42.08 -2.10
C GLU A 31 -53.82 41.47 -0.77
N LYS A 32 -54.21 40.22 -0.49
CA LYS A 32 -53.87 39.54 0.76
C LYS A 32 -52.37 39.22 0.90
N LEU A 33 -51.72 38.79 -0.19
CA LEU A 33 -50.31 38.46 -0.19
C LEU A 33 -49.40 39.65 -0.46
N GLY A 34 -49.97 40.81 -0.85
CA GLY A 34 -49.21 41.99 -1.17
C GLY A 34 -48.25 41.82 -2.37
N THR A 35 -48.62 40.93 -3.29
CA THR A 35 -47.86 40.63 -4.50
C THR A 35 -48.77 40.21 -5.66
N HIS A 36 -48.26 40.23 -6.88
CA HIS A 36 -49.07 39.83 -8.02
C HIS A 36 -49.34 38.33 -8.03
N VAL A 37 -50.62 37.96 -8.02
CA VAL A 37 -51.13 36.59 -8.20
C VAL A 37 -52.00 36.54 -9.42
N SER A 38 -51.71 35.65 -10.34
CA SER A 38 -52.48 35.40 -11.55
C SER A 38 -53.13 34.01 -11.47
N VAL A 39 -54.42 33.96 -11.79
CA VAL A 39 -55.20 32.72 -11.88
C VAL A 39 -55.83 32.69 -13.27
N GLY A 40 -55.53 31.66 -14.05
CA GLY A 40 -56.09 31.54 -15.43
C GLY A 40 -57.58 31.29 -15.42
N LYS A 41 -57.98 30.21 -14.84
CA LYS A 41 -59.42 29.88 -14.67
C LYS A 41 -59.67 29.10 -13.40
N VAL A 42 -60.89 29.19 -12.92
CA VAL A 42 -61.40 28.42 -11.79
C VAL A 42 -62.57 27.58 -12.23
N ASP A 43 -62.57 26.30 -11.86
CA ASP A 43 -63.60 25.34 -12.17
C ASP A 43 -64.04 24.58 -10.92
N LEU A 44 -65.26 24.07 -10.91
CA LEU A 44 -65.74 23.18 -9.89
C LEU A 44 -65.68 21.73 -10.39
N GLY A 45 -64.77 20.97 -9.83
CA GLY A 45 -64.70 19.55 -10.10
C GLY A 45 -65.81 18.74 -9.41
N PHE A 46 -65.96 17.48 -9.79
CA PHE A 46 -66.95 16.57 -9.23
C PHE A 46 -66.74 16.45 -7.70
N LEU A 47 -67.86 16.50 -6.94
CA LEU A 47 -67.87 16.36 -5.48
C LEU A 47 -66.86 17.27 -4.74
N ASN A 48 -67.24 18.54 -4.47
CA ASN A 48 -66.53 19.50 -3.58
C ASN A 48 -65.07 19.84 -3.92
N ARG A 49 -64.64 19.73 -5.17
CA ARG A 49 -63.32 20.17 -5.62
C ARG A 49 -63.35 21.53 -6.26
N ILE A 50 -62.45 22.40 -5.85
CA ILE A 50 -62.10 23.59 -6.60
C ILE A 50 -60.85 23.26 -7.42
N ILE A 51 -60.89 23.58 -8.72
CA ILE A 51 -59.79 23.40 -9.65
C ILE A 51 -59.37 24.81 -10.11
N ILE A 52 -58.10 25.10 -9.92
CA ILE A 52 -57.48 26.34 -10.37
C ILE A 52 -56.44 25.97 -11.41
N ASP A 53 -56.58 26.44 -12.62
CA ASP A 53 -55.63 26.26 -13.70
C ASP A 53 -54.76 27.51 -13.85
N ASP A 54 -53.48 27.30 -14.20
CA ASP A 54 -52.47 28.34 -14.46
C ASP A 54 -52.31 29.35 -13.31
N LEU A 55 -52.09 28.82 -12.10
CA LEU A 55 -51.79 29.64 -10.94
C LEU A 55 -50.32 30.11 -11.00
N VAL A 56 -50.13 31.44 -10.89
CA VAL A 56 -48.81 32.06 -10.76
C VAL A 56 -48.81 32.99 -9.56
N ILE A 57 -47.80 32.84 -8.69
CA ILE A 57 -47.57 33.73 -7.54
C ILE A 57 -46.18 34.33 -7.71
N ASN A 58 -46.07 35.64 -7.78
CA ASN A 58 -44.79 36.33 -7.80
C ASN A 58 -44.28 36.56 -6.35
N ASP A 59 -42.99 36.78 -6.25
CA ASP A 59 -42.37 37.26 -5.01
C ASP A 59 -42.48 38.80 -4.87
N GLN A 60 -41.96 39.34 -3.79
CA GLN A 60 -41.95 40.80 -3.52
C GLN A 60 -41.08 41.62 -4.49
N GLN A 61 -40.27 40.95 -5.32
CA GLN A 61 -39.48 41.52 -6.41
C GLN A 61 -40.14 41.31 -7.80
N ASN A 62 -41.42 40.91 -7.81
CA ASN A 62 -42.22 40.61 -9.00
C ASN A 62 -41.63 39.50 -9.89
N GLN A 63 -40.85 38.59 -9.32
CA GLN A 63 -40.35 37.40 -10.01
C GLN A 63 -41.29 36.24 -9.76
N ARG A 64 -41.46 35.33 -10.75
CA ARG A 64 -42.29 34.14 -10.61
C ARG A 64 -41.69 33.22 -9.54
N MET A 65 -42.31 33.20 -8.38
CA MET A 65 -41.90 32.38 -7.23
C MET A 65 -42.52 31.00 -7.29
N LEU A 66 -43.81 30.92 -7.58
CA LEU A 66 -44.54 29.65 -7.64
C LEU A 66 -45.46 29.66 -8.86
N GLU A 67 -45.38 28.58 -9.64
CA GLU A 67 -46.29 28.30 -10.77
C GLU A 67 -46.89 26.92 -10.58
N ALA A 68 -48.17 26.75 -10.87
CA ALA A 68 -48.79 25.44 -10.92
C ALA A 68 -49.74 25.39 -12.13
N THR A 69 -49.52 24.40 -13.02
CA THR A 69 -50.41 24.20 -14.18
C THR A 69 -51.82 23.89 -13.71
N ARG A 70 -51.94 23.11 -12.64
CA ARG A 70 -53.25 22.84 -12.02
C ARG A 70 -53.08 22.65 -10.51
N LEU A 71 -53.89 23.35 -9.72
CA LEU A 71 -54.16 23.12 -8.31
C LEU A 71 -55.58 22.62 -8.16
N SER A 72 -55.76 21.49 -7.45
CA SER A 72 -57.09 20.96 -7.12
C SER A 72 -57.19 20.80 -5.59
N ALA A 73 -58.13 21.55 -5.00
CA ALA A 73 -58.37 21.53 -3.56
C ALA A 73 -59.76 20.90 -3.28
N LYS A 74 -59.83 19.93 -2.37
CA LYS A 74 -61.06 19.35 -1.91
C LYS A 74 -61.49 20.04 -0.62
N LEU A 75 -62.66 20.69 -0.68
CA LEU A 75 -63.26 21.42 0.46
C LEU A 75 -64.17 20.52 1.27
N ASP A 76 -64.24 20.79 2.59
CA ASP A 76 -65.23 20.24 3.48
C ASP A 76 -66.44 21.20 3.55
N TYR A 77 -67.54 20.81 2.91
CA TYR A 77 -68.73 21.64 2.85
C TYR A 77 -69.43 21.83 4.23
N ALA A 78 -69.30 20.84 5.14
CA ALA A 78 -69.84 20.98 6.47
C ALA A 78 -69.09 22.06 7.27
N ALA A 79 -67.78 22.09 7.15
CA ALA A 79 -66.95 23.13 7.75
C ALA A 79 -67.21 24.49 7.10
N LEU A 80 -67.36 24.55 5.77
CA LEU A 80 -67.67 25.78 5.03
C LEU A 80 -69.03 26.36 5.42
N ALA A 81 -70.04 25.53 5.59
CA ALA A 81 -71.35 25.96 6.09
C ALA A 81 -71.31 26.50 7.52
N ALA A 82 -70.32 26.07 8.32
CA ALA A 82 -70.04 26.58 9.66
C ALA A 82 -69.11 27.80 9.65
N GLY A 83 -68.83 28.39 8.50
CA GLY A 83 -67.94 29.55 8.35
C GLY A 83 -66.44 29.21 8.49
N LYS A 84 -66.03 27.97 8.30
CA LYS A 84 -64.63 27.49 8.35
C LYS A 84 -64.22 26.96 7.03
N ILE A 85 -63.05 27.38 6.54
CA ILE A 85 -62.46 26.82 5.32
C ILE A 85 -61.54 25.64 5.71
N HIS A 86 -62.06 24.43 5.49
CA HIS A 86 -61.31 23.16 5.70
C HIS A 86 -60.98 22.51 4.36
N ILE A 87 -59.70 22.40 4.05
CA ILE A 87 -59.18 21.75 2.84
C ILE A 87 -58.73 20.34 3.21
N SER A 88 -59.41 19.32 2.71
CA SER A 88 -59.11 17.92 3.02
C SER A 88 -58.01 17.33 2.11
N SER A 89 -57.83 17.85 0.91
CA SER A 89 -56.82 17.36 -0.04
C SER A 89 -56.39 18.50 -0.98
N VAL A 90 -55.10 18.64 -1.18
CA VAL A 90 -54.51 19.52 -2.20
C VAL A 90 -53.70 18.68 -3.19
N GLN A 91 -53.99 18.85 -4.47
CA GLN A 91 -53.25 18.21 -5.56
C GLN A 91 -52.65 19.29 -6.44
N LEU A 92 -51.31 19.27 -6.63
CA LEU A 92 -50.54 20.16 -7.44
C LEU A 92 -49.99 19.39 -8.63
N PHE A 93 -50.28 19.86 -9.82
CA PHE A 93 -49.78 19.30 -11.08
C PHE A 93 -48.93 20.34 -11.82
N GLY A 94 -47.72 19.94 -12.20
CA GLY A 94 -46.78 20.85 -12.87
C GLY A 94 -46.31 22.00 -12.00
N LEU A 95 -46.15 21.73 -10.68
CA LEU A 95 -45.60 22.71 -9.73
C LEU A 95 -44.19 23.12 -10.15
N LYS A 96 -43.94 24.43 -10.24
CA LYS A 96 -42.59 25.01 -10.33
C LYS A 96 -42.44 26.03 -9.21
N ALA A 97 -41.46 25.80 -8.34
CA ALA A 97 -41.15 26.75 -7.26
C ALA A 97 -39.70 27.23 -7.36
N ASN A 98 -39.53 28.55 -7.49
CA ASN A 98 -38.22 29.22 -7.53
C ASN A 98 -38.01 29.98 -6.21
N LEU A 99 -37.40 29.30 -5.29
CA LEU A 99 -37.17 29.80 -3.94
C LEU A 99 -35.73 30.29 -3.81
N TYR A 100 -35.53 31.40 -3.14
CA TYR A 100 -34.19 31.89 -2.88
C TYR A 100 -34.13 32.80 -1.66
N LYS A 101 -32.93 33.00 -1.13
CA LYS A 101 -32.59 34.08 -0.20
C LYS A 101 -31.28 34.76 -0.67
N LYS A 102 -31.17 36.07 -0.38
CA LYS A 102 -30.01 36.87 -0.83
C LYS A 102 -28.75 36.49 -0.06
N THR A 103 -28.83 36.43 1.27
CA THR A 103 -27.73 36.09 2.17
C THR A 103 -28.21 35.13 3.27
N ALA A 104 -27.30 34.62 4.08
CA ALA A 104 -27.64 33.72 5.19
C ALA A 104 -28.61 34.39 6.20
N GLN A 105 -28.50 35.71 6.37
CA GLN A 105 -29.30 36.50 7.31
C GLN A 105 -30.58 37.08 6.69
N SER A 106 -30.70 37.10 5.37
CA SER A 106 -31.90 37.64 4.69
C SER A 106 -33.07 36.66 4.80
N GLN A 107 -34.28 37.20 4.82
CA GLN A 107 -35.49 36.39 4.71
C GLN A 107 -35.60 35.74 3.31
N PRO A 108 -36.12 34.52 3.22
CA PRO A 108 -36.41 33.89 1.95
C PRO A 108 -37.50 34.68 1.18
N ASN A 109 -37.46 34.60 -0.17
CA ASN A 109 -38.44 35.25 -1.04
C ASN A 109 -39.86 34.76 -0.84
N PHE A 110 -40.11 33.69 -0.15
CA PHE A 110 -41.43 33.13 0.17
C PHE A 110 -41.93 33.46 1.61
N GLN A 111 -41.10 34.11 2.46
CA GLN A 111 -41.43 34.38 3.85
C GLN A 111 -42.72 35.22 3.99
N PHE A 112 -42.88 36.23 3.14
CA PHE A 112 -44.08 37.09 3.14
C PHE A 112 -45.38 36.29 2.95
N ALA A 113 -45.35 35.22 2.13
CA ALA A 113 -46.52 34.38 1.93
C ALA A 113 -46.88 33.57 3.18
N ILE A 114 -45.83 33.05 3.91
CA ILE A 114 -46.03 32.37 5.19
C ILE A 114 -46.59 33.36 6.22
N ASP A 115 -46.00 34.54 6.33
CA ASP A 115 -46.42 35.57 7.30
C ASP A 115 -47.85 36.05 7.04
N SER A 116 -48.24 36.21 5.76
CA SER A 116 -49.58 36.60 5.36
C SER A 116 -50.65 35.54 5.66
N LEU A 117 -50.25 34.25 5.55
CA LEU A 117 -51.12 33.10 5.88
C LEU A 117 -51.18 32.85 7.40
N ALA A 118 -50.10 33.14 8.13
CA ALA A 118 -49.99 32.98 9.59
C ALA A 118 -50.60 34.19 10.38
N SER A 119 -50.85 35.31 9.70
CA SER A 119 -51.41 36.51 10.32
C SER A 119 -52.77 36.20 10.95
N LYS A 120 -52.80 36.20 12.27
CA LYS A 120 -54.00 36.13 13.06
C LYS A 120 -54.69 37.49 13.09
N ASP A 121 -55.31 37.87 12.01
CA ASP A 121 -56.25 38.99 12.04
C ASP A 121 -57.48 38.50 12.84
N THR A 122 -57.52 38.82 14.13
CA THR A 122 -58.60 38.49 15.04
C THR A 122 -59.88 39.27 14.74
N THR A 123 -59.83 40.21 13.77
CA THR A 123 -61.00 40.95 13.33
C THR A 123 -61.74 40.29 12.16
N SER A 124 -61.13 39.30 11.52
CA SER A 124 -61.77 38.53 10.43
C SER A 124 -62.79 37.55 10.99
N LYS A 125 -64.04 37.71 10.57
CA LYS A 125 -65.17 36.86 10.99
C LYS A 125 -65.11 35.38 10.51
N THR A 126 -64.07 34.99 9.74
CA THR A 126 -63.93 33.62 9.23
C THR A 126 -62.49 33.13 9.46
N PRO A 127 -62.26 32.35 10.53
CA PRO A 127 -60.95 31.79 10.77
C PRO A 127 -60.61 30.75 9.68
N LEU A 128 -59.59 31.01 8.92
CA LEU A 128 -59.05 30.05 7.94
C LEU A 128 -58.30 28.92 8.71
N ASP A 129 -59.00 27.81 8.95
CA ASP A 129 -58.40 26.60 9.51
C ASP A 129 -57.92 25.70 8.35
N LEU A 130 -56.69 25.92 7.91
CA LEU A 130 -56.05 25.18 6.85
C LEU A 130 -55.61 23.79 7.38
N ARG A 131 -56.51 22.81 7.38
CA ARG A 131 -56.18 21.40 7.68
C ARG A 131 -56.08 20.62 6.38
N ILE A 132 -54.89 20.62 5.82
CA ILE A 132 -54.57 19.83 4.61
C ILE A 132 -54.28 18.39 5.07
N ASN A 133 -55.26 17.48 4.92
CA ASN A 133 -55.10 16.07 5.28
C ASN A 133 -54.24 15.31 4.26
N THR A 134 -54.20 15.76 3.02
CA THR A 134 -53.43 15.10 1.96
C THR A 134 -52.87 16.11 0.98
N LEU A 135 -51.57 16.03 0.75
CA LEU A 135 -50.84 16.78 -0.29
C LEU A 135 -50.35 15.79 -1.35
N ILE A 136 -50.76 16.01 -2.60
CA ILE A 136 -50.26 15.26 -3.75
C ILE A 136 -49.59 16.22 -4.71
N ILE A 137 -48.34 15.93 -5.08
CA ILE A 137 -47.61 16.67 -6.11
C ILE A 137 -47.30 15.70 -7.26
N ARG A 138 -47.51 16.13 -8.48
CA ARG A 138 -47.12 15.38 -9.70
C ARG A 138 -46.41 16.28 -10.66
N ARG A 139 -45.29 15.80 -11.23
CA ARG A 139 -44.42 16.55 -12.14
C ARG A 139 -44.00 17.91 -11.58
N GLY A 140 -43.61 17.89 -10.29
CA GLY A 140 -43.11 19.10 -9.64
C GLY A 140 -41.64 19.37 -9.94
N SER A 141 -41.28 20.64 -9.81
CA SER A 141 -39.89 21.10 -9.76
C SER A 141 -39.74 22.18 -8.70
N VAL A 142 -38.67 22.10 -7.92
CA VAL A 142 -38.38 23.06 -6.85
C VAL A 142 -36.92 23.43 -6.92
N SER A 143 -36.61 24.72 -6.99
CA SER A 143 -35.27 25.23 -6.83
C SER A 143 -35.18 26.10 -5.57
N TYR A 144 -34.08 25.98 -4.86
CA TYR A 144 -33.73 26.84 -3.75
C TYR A 144 -32.29 27.30 -3.87
N ASN A 145 -32.05 28.62 -3.81
CA ASN A 145 -30.73 29.21 -3.99
C ASN A 145 -30.41 30.25 -2.93
N GLN A 146 -29.27 30.12 -2.29
CA GLN A 146 -28.66 31.19 -1.50
C GLN A 146 -27.68 31.96 -2.40
N LEU A 147 -28.02 33.21 -2.77
CA LEU A 147 -27.38 33.92 -3.87
C LEU A 147 -25.93 34.37 -3.59
N ASP A 148 -25.57 34.54 -2.31
CA ASP A 148 -24.21 34.91 -1.85
C ASP A 148 -23.23 33.72 -1.79
N LYS A 149 -23.69 32.50 -2.05
CA LYS A 149 -22.85 31.30 -2.03
C LYS A 149 -22.55 30.82 -3.45
N PRO A 150 -21.34 30.31 -3.71
CA PRO A 150 -21.02 29.72 -5.02
C PRO A 150 -21.77 28.40 -5.22
N LYS A 151 -22.15 28.14 -6.47
CA LYS A 151 -22.68 26.83 -6.87
C LYS A 151 -21.55 25.80 -6.93
N THR A 152 -21.84 24.57 -6.52
CA THR A 152 -20.92 23.43 -6.55
C THR A 152 -21.46 22.33 -7.45
N ASN A 153 -20.57 21.48 -7.96
CA ASN A 153 -20.95 20.31 -8.75
C ASN A 153 -21.42 19.13 -7.84
N THR A 154 -21.30 19.27 -6.53
CA THR A 154 -21.76 18.32 -5.53
C THR A 154 -23.00 18.86 -4.84
N PHE A 155 -23.71 17.99 -4.12
CA PHE A 155 -24.87 18.40 -3.32
C PHE A 155 -24.50 19.54 -2.38
N SER A 156 -25.30 20.58 -2.44
CA SER A 156 -25.16 21.74 -1.55
C SER A 156 -26.52 22.15 -0.99
N PRO A 157 -26.69 22.24 0.32
CA PRO A 157 -27.93 22.70 0.93
C PRO A 157 -28.24 24.18 0.59
N ASN A 158 -27.27 24.92 0.08
CA ASN A 158 -27.42 26.30 -0.35
C ASN A 158 -27.94 26.44 -1.79
N HIS A 159 -27.84 25.36 -2.59
CA HIS A 159 -28.28 25.32 -3.97
C HIS A 159 -28.90 23.95 -4.25
N ILE A 160 -30.20 23.87 -4.14
CA ILE A 160 -30.98 22.65 -4.40
C ILE A 160 -31.82 22.88 -5.66
N SER A 161 -31.83 21.95 -6.57
CA SER A 161 -32.73 21.96 -7.73
C SER A 161 -33.24 20.54 -7.95
N ALA A 162 -34.46 20.29 -7.48
CA ALA A 162 -35.17 19.02 -7.60
C ALA A 162 -36.18 19.09 -8.75
N THR A 163 -36.18 18.08 -9.59
CA THR A 163 -37.08 17.91 -10.75
C THR A 163 -37.79 16.56 -10.66
N ASP A 164 -38.81 16.36 -11.48
CA ASP A 164 -39.61 15.14 -11.52
C ASP A 164 -40.21 14.77 -10.16
N ILE A 165 -40.54 15.77 -9.34
CA ILE A 165 -41.07 15.55 -8.00
C ILE A 165 -42.46 14.91 -8.09
N SER A 166 -42.59 13.74 -7.50
CA SER A 166 -43.86 13.09 -7.19
C SER A 166 -43.93 12.89 -5.69
N ALA A 167 -45.00 13.37 -5.06
CA ALA A 167 -45.19 13.27 -3.61
C ALA A 167 -46.60 12.91 -3.26
N HIS A 168 -46.79 12.04 -2.28
CA HIS A 168 -48.06 11.76 -1.64
C HIS A 168 -47.85 11.76 -0.12
N ILE A 169 -48.26 12.84 0.54
CA ILE A 169 -48.04 13.09 1.95
C ILE A 169 -49.39 13.25 2.63
N ALA A 170 -49.68 12.46 3.65
CA ALA A 170 -50.80 12.67 4.54
C ALA A 170 -50.36 13.51 5.74
N LEU A 171 -51.07 14.58 6.02
CA LEU A 171 -50.85 15.51 7.11
C LEU A 171 -51.94 15.25 8.15
N ASN A 172 -51.64 14.46 9.19
CA ASN A 172 -52.64 14.10 10.21
C ASN A 172 -52.76 15.22 11.27
N ALA A 173 -51.68 15.95 11.55
CA ALA A 173 -51.68 17.13 12.37
C ALA A 173 -50.53 18.06 11.96
N LEU A 174 -50.81 19.31 11.83
CA LEU A 174 -49.83 20.40 11.71
C LEU A 174 -50.30 21.57 12.55
N THR A 175 -49.72 21.70 13.77
CA THR A 175 -50.04 22.76 14.69
C THR A 175 -48.75 23.51 15.10
N ASN A 176 -48.85 24.61 15.81
CA ASN A 176 -47.69 25.33 16.32
C ASN A 176 -46.81 24.47 17.26
N ASP A 177 -47.39 23.39 17.83
CA ASP A 177 -46.76 22.59 18.88
C ASP A 177 -46.51 21.15 18.49
N SER A 178 -47.06 20.69 17.35
CA SER A 178 -46.93 19.29 16.91
C SER A 178 -47.06 19.12 15.40
N VAL A 179 -46.31 18.15 14.89
CA VAL A 179 -46.35 17.67 13.49
C VAL A 179 -46.61 16.19 13.50
N ASN A 180 -47.59 15.77 12.69
CA ASN A 180 -47.80 14.37 12.39
C ASN A 180 -48.04 14.23 10.88
N LEU A 181 -47.12 13.63 10.19
CA LEU A 181 -47.18 13.44 8.75
C LEU A 181 -46.78 11.99 8.37
N ASN A 182 -47.39 11.51 7.32
CA ASN A 182 -47.06 10.23 6.73
C ASN A 182 -46.67 10.46 5.27
N ILE A 183 -45.42 10.23 4.93
CA ILE A 183 -44.90 10.25 3.57
C ILE A 183 -45.22 8.87 2.96
N LYS A 184 -46.29 8.78 2.22
CA LYS A 184 -46.66 7.53 1.52
C LYS A 184 -45.80 7.24 0.34
N ASP A 185 -45.34 8.27 -0.36
CA ASP A 185 -44.40 8.21 -1.47
C ASP A 185 -43.82 9.59 -1.72
N LEU A 186 -42.49 9.65 -1.93
CA LEU A 186 -41.78 10.84 -2.38
C LEU A 186 -40.67 10.40 -3.31
N SER A 187 -40.67 10.92 -4.53
CA SER A 187 -39.60 10.69 -5.50
C SER A 187 -39.19 12.00 -6.17
N PHE A 188 -37.90 12.11 -6.51
CA PHE A 188 -37.35 13.27 -7.18
C PHE A 188 -35.94 13.00 -7.73
N LYS A 189 -35.51 13.88 -8.64
CA LYS A 189 -34.12 13.96 -9.12
C LYS A 189 -33.54 15.32 -8.77
N GLU A 190 -32.38 15.34 -8.17
CA GLU A 190 -31.67 16.56 -7.80
C GLU A 190 -30.46 16.78 -8.74
N GLN A 191 -30.13 18.04 -9.05
CA GLN A 191 -29.13 18.43 -10.05
C GLN A 191 -27.74 17.88 -9.81
N SER A 192 -27.32 17.62 -8.56
CA SER A 192 -26.05 17.01 -8.20
C SER A 192 -25.94 15.52 -8.57
N GLY A 193 -27.03 14.92 -9.03
CA GLY A 193 -27.14 13.50 -9.38
C GLY A 193 -27.82 12.63 -8.31
N LEU A 194 -28.27 13.20 -7.20
CA LEU A 194 -29.09 12.45 -6.24
C LEU A 194 -30.43 12.10 -6.87
N HIS A 195 -30.73 10.81 -6.96
CA HIS A 195 -31.98 10.33 -7.50
C HIS A 195 -32.71 9.47 -6.45
N VAL A 196 -33.73 10.02 -5.81
CA VAL A 196 -34.61 9.32 -4.89
C VAL A 196 -35.76 8.72 -5.68
N LYS A 197 -35.80 7.39 -5.78
CA LYS A 197 -36.87 6.65 -6.47
C LYS A 197 -38.12 6.52 -5.60
N ALA A 198 -37.94 6.31 -4.30
CA ALA A 198 -39.02 6.26 -3.33
C ALA A 198 -38.48 6.59 -1.94
N LEU A 199 -39.20 7.42 -1.21
CA LEU A 199 -39.00 7.70 0.19
C LEU A 199 -40.34 7.57 0.88
N THR A 200 -40.42 6.71 1.91
CA THR A 200 -41.63 6.55 2.74
C THR A 200 -41.28 6.66 4.20
N GLY A 201 -42.21 7.08 5.05
CA GLY A 201 -41.99 7.16 6.49
C GLY A 201 -43.08 7.93 7.22
N GLU A 202 -43.16 7.72 8.53
CA GLU A 202 -44.13 8.38 9.43
C GLU A 202 -43.38 9.21 10.44
N LEU A 203 -43.55 10.53 10.42
CA LEU A 203 -42.97 11.48 11.34
C LEU A 203 -43.99 12.00 12.33
N THR A 204 -43.71 11.83 13.61
CA THR A 204 -44.43 12.53 14.69
C THR A 204 -43.41 13.35 15.47
N ALA A 205 -43.72 14.59 15.69
CA ALA A 205 -42.84 15.51 16.49
C ALA A 205 -43.66 16.49 17.31
N ASN A 206 -43.13 16.87 18.47
CA ASN A 206 -43.63 17.94 19.31
C ASN A 206 -42.45 18.75 19.88
N LYS A 207 -42.68 19.66 20.81
CA LYS A 207 -41.62 20.52 21.42
C LYS A 207 -40.55 19.76 22.21
N GLN A 208 -40.72 18.46 22.50
CA GLN A 208 -39.84 17.68 23.37
C GLN A 208 -39.34 16.41 22.73
N ARG A 209 -40.06 15.84 21.75
CA ARG A 209 -39.78 14.55 21.18
C ARG A 209 -40.14 14.51 19.70
N ALA A 210 -39.30 13.81 18.92
CA ALA A 210 -39.62 13.40 17.57
C ALA A 210 -39.50 11.86 17.44
N SER A 211 -40.33 11.29 16.62
CA SER A 211 -40.29 9.86 16.27
C SER A 211 -40.50 9.71 14.77
N LEU A 212 -39.61 8.95 14.13
CA LEU A 212 -39.68 8.61 12.71
C LEU A 212 -39.76 7.09 12.59
N LEU A 213 -40.88 6.61 12.05
CA LEU A 213 -41.18 5.19 11.93
C LEU A 213 -41.25 4.78 10.45
N HIS A 214 -40.94 3.51 10.17
CA HIS A 214 -41.04 2.91 8.85
C HIS A 214 -40.33 3.69 7.73
N LEU A 215 -39.24 4.41 8.07
CA LEU A 215 -38.47 5.15 7.10
C LEU A 215 -37.78 4.20 6.14
N THR A 216 -38.14 4.30 4.85
CA THR A 216 -37.39 3.63 3.77
C THR A 216 -36.96 4.62 2.72
N CYS A 217 -35.77 4.41 2.15
CA CYS A 217 -35.23 5.22 1.08
C CYS A 217 -34.66 4.31 -0.02
N VAL A 218 -35.14 4.49 -1.23
CA VAL A 218 -34.72 3.73 -2.41
C VAL A 218 -34.07 4.70 -3.40
N LEU A 219 -32.79 4.45 -3.70
CA LEU A 219 -32.01 5.10 -4.75
C LEU A 219 -31.81 4.09 -5.90
N PRO A 220 -31.14 4.43 -7.01
CA PRO A 220 -31.01 3.55 -8.17
C PRO A 220 -30.48 2.14 -7.85
N SER A 221 -29.50 2.04 -6.96
CA SER A 221 -28.86 0.77 -6.58
C SER A 221 -28.87 0.49 -5.07
N THR A 222 -29.35 1.44 -4.27
CA THR A 222 -29.41 1.43 -2.81
C THR A 222 -30.84 1.28 -2.32
N SER A 223 -31.04 0.49 -1.25
CA SER A 223 -32.32 0.37 -0.55
C SER A 223 -32.05 0.32 0.95
N ILE A 224 -32.44 1.36 1.65
CA ILE A 224 -32.20 1.54 3.09
C ILE A 224 -33.54 1.50 3.82
N SER A 225 -33.60 0.71 4.88
CA SER A 225 -34.77 0.60 5.77
C SER A 225 -34.34 0.85 7.20
N PHE A 226 -35.00 1.77 7.86
CA PHE A 226 -34.77 2.08 9.26
C PHE A 226 -35.84 1.43 10.13
N GLY A 227 -35.44 0.98 11.31
CA GLY A 227 -36.36 0.74 12.40
C GLY A 227 -36.79 2.07 13.03
N PRO A 228 -37.44 2.05 14.20
CA PRO A 228 -37.81 3.28 14.89
C PRO A 228 -36.63 4.18 15.16
N ILE A 229 -36.73 5.45 14.75
CA ILE A 229 -35.79 6.51 15.11
C ILE A 229 -36.52 7.44 16.08
N THR A 230 -35.94 7.69 17.24
CA THR A 230 -36.51 8.59 18.24
C THR A 230 -35.48 9.65 18.64
N ALA A 231 -35.96 10.84 18.87
CA ALA A 231 -35.15 11.93 19.40
C ALA A 231 -35.90 12.66 20.53
N THR A 232 -35.16 13.06 21.54
CA THR A 232 -35.64 13.97 22.60
C THR A 232 -34.80 15.22 22.63
N TYR A 233 -35.40 16.38 22.90
CA TYR A 233 -34.77 17.67 22.88
C TYR A 233 -35.55 18.68 23.74
N ALA A 234 -34.95 19.80 24.01
CA ALA A 234 -35.58 20.91 24.69
C ALA A 234 -35.37 22.23 23.94
N PHE A 235 -36.32 23.15 24.11
CA PHE A 235 -36.22 24.53 23.65
C PHE A 235 -36.24 25.47 24.84
N ASN A 236 -35.48 26.58 24.78
CA ASN A 236 -35.63 27.72 25.66
C ASN A 236 -36.29 28.84 24.85
N GLY A 237 -37.58 29.05 25.06
CA GLY A 237 -38.39 29.84 24.13
C GLY A 237 -38.46 29.21 22.73
N THR A 238 -37.93 29.92 21.75
CA THR A 238 -37.79 29.43 20.34
C THR A 238 -36.43 28.83 20.04
N GLU A 239 -35.46 28.91 20.97
CA GLU A 239 -34.09 28.50 20.75
C GLU A 239 -33.87 27.03 21.11
N PHE A 240 -33.36 26.25 20.14
CA PHE A 240 -33.04 24.82 20.32
C PHE A 240 -31.83 24.65 21.24
N GLN A 241 -32.01 23.83 22.29
CA GLN A 241 -30.96 23.53 23.27
C GLN A 241 -30.17 22.29 22.82
N SER A 242 -29.11 22.49 22.04
CA SER A 242 -28.24 21.39 21.49
C SER A 242 -27.76 20.41 22.57
N PRO A 243 -27.38 20.78 23.80
CA PRO A 243 -26.96 19.82 24.82
C PRO A 243 -28.05 18.84 25.27
N SER A 244 -29.32 19.20 25.10
CA SER A 244 -30.45 18.32 25.46
C SER A 244 -30.82 17.29 24.38
N PHE A 245 -30.20 17.37 23.19
CA PHE A 245 -30.52 16.48 22.06
C PHE A 245 -29.99 15.09 22.30
N LEU A 246 -30.89 14.12 22.40
CA LEU A 246 -30.58 12.70 22.48
C LEU A 246 -31.34 11.99 21.35
N PHE A 247 -30.69 11.08 20.66
CA PHE A 247 -31.35 10.26 19.65
C PHE A 247 -30.97 8.79 19.76
N SER A 248 -31.86 7.92 19.28
CA SER A 248 -31.58 6.53 19.06
C SER A 248 -32.29 6.05 17.79
N GLY A 249 -31.70 5.10 17.12
CA GLY A 249 -32.27 4.53 15.91
C GLY A 249 -31.59 3.23 15.53
N SER A 250 -32.26 2.45 14.72
CA SER A 250 -31.69 1.25 14.13
C SER A 250 -31.79 1.30 12.59
N LEU A 251 -30.77 0.79 11.95
CA LEU A 251 -30.75 0.51 10.54
C LEU A 251 -30.97 -0.99 10.36
N GLN A 252 -32.08 -1.38 9.74
CA GLN A 252 -32.33 -2.77 9.40
C GLN A 252 -31.39 -3.20 8.28
N ARG A 253 -31.27 -4.51 8.03
CA ARG A 253 -30.41 -5.03 6.97
C ARG A 253 -30.73 -4.37 5.63
N SER A 254 -29.87 -3.46 5.22
CA SER A 254 -30.04 -2.54 4.09
C SER A 254 -28.96 -2.78 3.05
N LYS A 255 -29.29 -2.55 1.78
CA LYS A 255 -28.36 -2.59 0.66
C LYS A 255 -27.88 -1.16 0.36
N LEU A 256 -26.59 -0.94 0.39
CA LEU A 256 -25.94 0.34 0.06
C LEU A 256 -24.94 0.17 -1.06
N THR A 257 -25.11 0.93 -2.12
CA THR A 257 -24.12 1.08 -3.22
C THR A 257 -23.53 2.47 -3.14
N LEU A 258 -22.25 2.55 -2.85
CA LEU A 258 -21.58 3.84 -2.58
C LEU A 258 -21.62 4.79 -3.78
N ALA A 259 -21.70 4.28 -5.02
CA ALA A 259 -21.86 5.08 -6.22
C ALA A 259 -23.12 5.96 -6.21
N ASP A 260 -24.22 5.54 -5.53
CA ASP A 260 -25.41 6.37 -5.38
C ASP A 260 -25.20 7.59 -4.48
N LEU A 261 -24.10 7.62 -3.71
CA LEU A 261 -23.68 8.72 -2.86
C LEU A 261 -22.64 9.64 -3.53
N ALA A 262 -22.34 9.42 -4.80
CA ALA A 262 -21.35 10.22 -5.55
C ALA A 262 -21.74 11.69 -5.67
N CYS A 263 -23.02 12.02 -5.52
CA CYS A 263 -23.50 13.41 -5.43
C CYS A 263 -22.91 14.16 -4.23
N PHE A 264 -22.56 13.48 -3.13
CA PHE A 264 -21.91 14.04 -1.96
C PHE A 264 -20.37 13.93 -2.01
N LEU A 265 -19.87 12.79 -2.52
CA LEU A 265 -18.45 12.45 -2.61
C LEU A 265 -18.18 11.87 -4.01
N PRO A 266 -17.74 12.70 -4.98
CA PRO A 266 -17.55 12.30 -6.38
C PRO A 266 -16.63 11.09 -6.57
N GLU A 267 -15.70 10.90 -5.64
CA GLU A 267 -14.77 9.79 -5.65
C GLU A 267 -15.48 8.42 -5.57
N LEU A 268 -16.67 8.35 -4.99
CA LEU A 268 -17.43 7.11 -4.84
C LEU A 268 -18.11 6.64 -6.14
N LYS A 269 -18.02 7.42 -7.22
CA LYS A 269 -18.71 7.11 -8.50
C LYS A 269 -18.36 5.74 -9.07
N THR A 270 -17.15 5.25 -8.83
CA THR A 270 -16.68 3.94 -9.31
C THR A 270 -17.02 2.78 -8.37
N SER A 271 -17.51 3.07 -7.16
CA SER A 271 -17.79 2.08 -6.10
C SER A 271 -19.18 1.46 -6.31
N THR A 272 -19.30 0.57 -7.29
CA THR A 272 -20.58 0.02 -7.79
C THR A 272 -21.00 -1.30 -7.13
N LYS A 273 -20.10 -1.97 -6.41
CA LYS A 273 -20.42 -3.24 -5.73
C LYS A 273 -21.18 -2.97 -4.42
N PRO A 274 -22.34 -3.59 -4.20
CA PRO A 274 -23.17 -3.28 -3.03
C PRO A 274 -22.61 -3.87 -1.73
N PHE A 275 -22.72 -3.09 -0.67
CA PHE A 275 -22.60 -3.52 0.72
C PHE A 275 -23.98 -3.79 1.31
N PHE A 276 -24.04 -4.70 2.24
CA PHE A 276 -25.19 -4.92 3.12
C PHE A 276 -24.80 -4.49 4.52
N LEU A 277 -25.59 -3.63 5.12
CA LEU A 277 -25.28 -3.06 6.43
C LEU A 277 -26.49 -3.07 7.35
N GLN A 278 -26.22 -3.26 8.62
CA GLN A 278 -27.16 -3.21 9.73
C GLN A 278 -26.48 -2.52 10.90
N ALA A 279 -27.16 -1.65 11.63
CA ALA A 279 -26.59 -0.95 12.77
C ALA A 279 -27.65 -0.54 13.78
N ASP A 280 -27.25 -0.48 15.08
CA ASP A 280 -28.01 0.17 16.15
C ASP A 280 -27.16 1.32 16.68
N VAL A 281 -27.75 2.49 16.71
CA VAL A 281 -27.05 3.71 17.07
C VAL A 281 -27.81 4.53 18.10
N SER A 282 -27.09 5.26 18.91
CA SER A 282 -27.63 6.30 19.81
C SER A 282 -26.61 7.41 19.97
N GLY A 283 -27.07 8.59 20.31
CA GLY A 283 -26.12 9.71 20.45
C GLY A 283 -26.72 11.01 20.90
N THR A 284 -25.86 12.02 20.82
CA THR A 284 -26.17 13.41 21.12
C THR A 284 -25.83 14.29 19.92
N SER A 285 -25.91 15.59 20.03
CA SER A 285 -25.47 16.53 19.01
C SER A 285 -23.96 16.44 18.68
N THR A 286 -23.14 15.89 19.61
CA THR A 286 -21.66 15.87 19.50
C THR A 286 -21.06 14.47 19.59
N SER A 287 -21.89 13.43 19.84
CA SER A 287 -21.42 12.06 20.01
C SER A 287 -22.38 11.05 19.39
N LEU A 288 -21.81 9.99 18.84
CA LEU A 288 -22.52 8.82 18.31
C LEU A 288 -21.96 7.56 18.97
N ARG A 289 -22.81 6.73 19.50
CA ARG A 289 -22.50 5.39 19.97
C ARG A 289 -23.13 4.38 19.03
N VAL A 290 -22.33 3.53 18.46
CA VAL A 290 -22.74 2.39 17.64
C VAL A 290 -22.73 1.16 18.55
N LYS A 291 -23.89 0.62 18.87
CA LYS A 291 -24.03 -0.55 19.74
C LYS A 291 -23.73 -1.83 18.97
N THR A 292 -24.17 -1.87 17.73
CA THR A 292 -23.90 -2.95 16.78
C THR A 292 -23.72 -2.36 15.41
N LEU A 293 -22.74 -2.87 14.67
CA LEU A 293 -22.51 -2.59 13.26
C LEU A 293 -22.17 -3.90 12.57
N GLU A 294 -22.91 -4.23 11.56
CA GLU A 294 -22.61 -5.34 10.67
C GLU A 294 -22.58 -4.84 9.23
N ILE A 295 -21.47 -5.09 8.54
CA ILE A 295 -21.29 -4.76 7.12
C ILE A 295 -20.82 -6.01 6.42
N SER A 296 -21.46 -6.37 5.30
CA SER A 296 -21.03 -7.53 4.51
C SER A 296 -21.16 -7.27 3.01
N SER A 297 -20.39 -8.01 2.22
CA SER A 297 -20.64 -8.14 0.78
C SER A 297 -21.77 -9.13 0.52
N ARG A 298 -22.29 -9.17 -0.71
CA ARG A 298 -23.37 -10.10 -1.10
C ARG A 298 -23.00 -11.57 -0.88
N ALA A 299 -21.76 -11.94 -1.18
CA ALA A 299 -21.26 -13.31 -1.06
C ALA A 299 -20.65 -13.63 0.31
N ASN A 300 -20.71 -12.71 1.29
CA ASN A 300 -20.05 -12.81 2.60
C ASN A 300 -18.53 -13.03 2.53
N ASN A 301 -17.91 -12.70 1.39
CA ASN A 301 -16.45 -12.71 1.22
C ASN A 301 -15.75 -11.52 1.90
N PHE A 302 -16.52 -10.53 2.33
CA PHE A 302 -16.17 -9.45 3.24
C PHE A 302 -17.25 -9.36 4.32
N THR A 303 -16.86 -9.36 5.58
CA THR A 303 -17.78 -9.16 6.73
C THR A 303 -17.05 -8.41 7.83
N LEU A 304 -17.68 -7.36 8.33
CA LEU A 304 -17.25 -6.58 9.49
C LEU A 304 -18.35 -6.58 10.54
N GLN A 305 -18.02 -7.00 11.75
CA GLN A 305 -18.87 -6.90 12.94
C GLN A 305 -18.14 -6.07 13.99
N ALA A 306 -18.69 -4.96 14.37
CA ALA A 306 -18.04 -4.01 15.27
C ALA A 306 -19.07 -3.30 16.17
N ASP A 307 -18.58 -2.68 17.22
CA ASP A 307 -19.24 -1.68 18.03
C ASP A 307 -18.26 -0.54 18.34
N GLY A 308 -18.74 0.60 18.76
CA GLY A 308 -17.85 1.70 19.02
C GLY A 308 -18.52 3.04 19.30
N SER A 309 -17.72 4.10 19.30
CA SER A 309 -18.20 5.46 19.51
C SER A 309 -17.38 6.46 18.71
N ILE A 310 -18.03 7.55 18.35
CA ILE A 310 -17.44 8.71 17.69
C ILE A 310 -17.90 9.94 18.46
N SER A 311 -17.00 10.87 18.72
CA SER A 311 -17.31 12.11 19.43
C SER A 311 -16.45 13.28 18.96
N ASN A 312 -16.91 14.50 19.25
CA ASN A 312 -16.21 15.77 18.98
C ASN A 312 -15.89 15.98 17.48
N TRP A 313 -16.79 15.57 16.57
CA TRP A 313 -16.58 15.70 15.12
C TRP A 313 -16.47 17.15 14.62
N ALA A 314 -16.99 18.13 15.39
CA ALA A 314 -16.86 19.55 15.05
C ALA A 314 -15.50 20.17 15.43
N SER A 315 -14.66 19.46 16.21
CA SER A 315 -13.35 19.94 16.65
C SER A 315 -12.25 18.91 16.34
N LYS A 316 -11.83 18.14 17.35
CA LYS A 316 -10.91 17.03 17.18
C LYS A 316 -11.66 15.71 17.30
N LEU A 317 -11.87 15.05 16.20
CA LEU A 317 -12.55 13.76 16.14
C LEU A 317 -11.89 12.76 17.09
N ARG A 318 -12.69 12.16 17.97
CA ARG A 318 -12.31 11.01 18.80
C ARG A 318 -13.18 9.84 18.40
N TRP A 319 -12.59 8.71 18.15
CA TRP A 319 -13.32 7.49 17.85
C TRP A 319 -12.66 6.28 18.51
N ALA A 320 -13.47 5.30 18.86
CA ALA A 320 -13.01 4.02 19.36
C ALA A 320 -13.94 2.93 18.84
N THR A 321 -13.40 1.82 18.43
CA THR A 321 -14.17 0.67 17.92
C THR A 321 -13.58 -0.63 18.46
N ASN A 322 -14.48 -1.53 18.83
CA ASN A 322 -14.16 -2.92 19.08
C ASN A 322 -14.58 -3.74 17.85
N ILE A 323 -13.64 -4.31 17.16
CA ILE A 323 -13.85 -5.15 15.98
C ILE A 323 -13.98 -6.59 16.47
N ARG A 324 -15.24 -7.03 16.63
CA ARG A 324 -15.55 -8.39 17.07
C ARG A 324 -15.13 -9.41 16.03
N ARG A 325 -15.23 -9.02 14.75
CA ARG A 325 -14.78 -9.82 13.62
C ARG A 325 -14.68 -8.97 12.36
N LEU A 326 -13.53 -9.02 11.71
CA LEU A 326 -13.37 -8.59 10.32
C LEU A 326 -12.86 -9.80 9.53
N ARG A 327 -13.68 -10.29 8.62
CA ARG A 327 -13.33 -11.39 7.71
C ARG A 327 -13.23 -10.87 6.28
N VAL A 328 -12.15 -11.21 5.62
CA VAL A 328 -11.90 -10.87 4.21
C VAL A 328 -11.31 -12.10 3.53
N SER A 329 -12.00 -12.68 2.55
CA SER A 329 -11.42 -13.73 1.70
C SER A 329 -10.57 -13.12 0.56
N ALA A 330 -9.94 -13.95 -0.24
CA ALA A 330 -9.22 -13.50 -1.43
C ALA A 330 -10.14 -12.72 -2.40
N GLU A 331 -11.36 -13.21 -2.62
CA GLU A 331 -12.38 -12.49 -3.41
C GLU A 331 -12.90 -11.24 -2.68
N GLY A 332 -12.88 -11.25 -1.33
CA GLY A 332 -13.18 -10.07 -0.51
C GLY A 332 -12.16 -8.96 -0.67
N VAL A 333 -10.88 -9.30 -0.79
CA VAL A 333 -9.82 -8.33 -1.13
C VAL A 333 -10.07 -7.72 -2.51
N GLN A 334 -10.46 -8.54 -3.50
CA GLN A 334 -10.82 -8.05 -4.83
C GLN A 334 -12.08 -7.16 -4.80
N PHE A 335 -13.09 -7.55 -4.02
CA PHE A 335 -14.31 -6.75 -3.81
C PHE A 335 -13.99 -5.36 -3.24
N LEU A 336 -13.10 -5.28 -2.24
CA LEU A 336 -12.66 -4.00 -1.68
C LEU A 336 -11.82 -3.20 -2.68
N SER A 337 -10.93 -3.85 -3.41
CA SER A 337 -10.14 -3.23 -4.46
C SER A 337 -11.02 -2.62 -5.55
N ASP A 338 -12.03 -3.35 -6.03
CA ASP A 338 -12.97 -2.87 -7.06
C ASP A 338 -13.78 -1.65 -6.61
N ASN A 339 -14.14 -1.57 -5.31
CA ASN A 339 -14.88 -0.44 -4.76
C ASN A 339 -14.00 0.78 -4.47
N PHE A 340 -12.71 0.58 -4.16
CA PHE A 340 -11.82 1.63 -3.69
C PHE A 340 -10.54 1.80 -4.53
N ALA A 341 -10.51 1.24 -5.76
CA ALA A 341 -9.33 1.20 -6.63
C ALA A 341 -8.69 2.58 -6.92
N ASN A 342 -9.49 3.64 -6.94
CA ASN A 342 -8.99 5.00 -7.18
C ASN A 342 -8.30 5.62 -5.95
N HIS A 343 -8.48 5.05 -4.76
CA HIS A 343 -7.97 5.60 -3.50
C HIS A 343 -6.98 4.69 -2.82
N PHE A 344 -7.04 3.39 -3.07
CA PHE A 344 -6.26 2.40 -2.35
C PHE A 344 -5.89 1.22 -3.25
N LYS A 345 -4.62 1.15 -3.66
CA LYS A 345 -4.06 -0.05 -4.28
C LYS A 345 -3.75 -1.05 -3.18
N VAL A 346 -4.47 -2.15 -3.14
CA VAL A 346 -4.15 -3.25 -2.22
C VAL A 346 -2.78 -3.83 -2.60
N PRO A 347 -1.78 -3.81 -1.70
CA PRO A 347 -0.49 -4.43 -1.97
C PRO A 347 -0.65 -5.91 -2.29
N ALA A 348 0.11 -6.42 -3.27
CA ALA A 348 0.02 -7.83 -3.69
C ALA A 348 0.25 -8.83 -2.54
N VAL A 349 1.00 -8.43 -1.52
CA VAL A 349 1.26 -9.23 -0.32
C VAL A 349 -0.04 -9.55 0.45
N ILE A 350 -1.00 -8.63 0.48
CA ILE A 350 -2.29 -8.86 1.17
C ILE A 350 -3.09 -9.96 0.47
N GLY A 351 -3.09 -10.00 -0.87
CA GLY A 351 -3.74 -11.07 -1.62
C GLY A 351 -3.13 -12.45 -1.35
N ARG A 352 -1.85 -12.52 -1.01
CA ARG A 352 -1.15 -13.78 -0.68
C ARG A 352 -1.45 -14.29 0.75
N LEU A 353 -2.00 -13.45 1.61
CA LEU A 353 -2.43 -13.87 2.95
C LEU A 353 -3.63 -14.83 2.91
N GLY A 354 -4.34 -14.91 1.77
CA GLY A 354 -5.54 -15.72 1.63
C GLY A 354 -6.71 -15.17 2.43
N ASN A 355 -7.36 -16.02 3.22
CA ASN A 355 -8.42 -15.57 4.13
C ASN A 355 -7.83 -14.81 5.31
N ILE A 356 -8.35 -13.62 5.57
CA ILE A 356 -7.96 -12.78 6.69
C ILE A 356 -9.12 -12.72 7.68
N ASP A 357 -8.87 -13.04 8.94
CA ASP A 357 -9.81 -12.90 10.05
C ASP A 357 -9.12 -12.06 11.14
N TYR A 358 -9.63 -10.87 11.42
CA TYR A 358 -9.09 -9.96 12.42
C TYR A 358 -10.09 -9.74 13.55
N ILE A 359 -9.59 -9.78 14.79
CA ILE A 359 -10.33 -9.47 16.01
C ILE A 359 -9.46 -8.52 16.81
N GLY A 360 -10.01 -7.39 17.25
CA GLY A 360 -9.24 -6.42 18.00
C GLY A 360 -9.95 -5.10 18.24
N GLU A 361 -9.18 -4.15 18.70
CA GLU A 361 -9.61 -2.80 19.01
C GLU A 361 -8.90 -1.80 18.11
N ALA A 362 -9.57 -0.73 17.74
CA ALA A 362 -8.95 0.41 17.06
C ALA A 362 -9.55 1.71 17.58
N GLY A 363 -8.76 2.76 17.56
CA GLY A 363 -9.22 4.07 18.00
C GLY A 363 -8.33 5.18 17.47
N GLY A 364 -8.83 6.42 17.58
CA GLY A 364 -8.08 7.58 17.13
C GLY A 364 -8.51 8.88 17.78
N TYR A 365 -7.60 9.85 17.72
CA TYR A 365 -7.82 11.22 18.19
C TYR A 365 -7.16 12.20 17.21
N GLY A 366 -7.96 12.95 16.47
CA GLY A 366 -7.46 13.80 15.40
C GLY A 366 -6.83 12.95 14.27
N GLN A 367 -5.51 13.05 14.11
CA GLN A 367 -4.74 12.26 13.14
C GLN A 367 -4.06 11.03 13.75
N ASP A 368 -4.14 10.89 15.07
CA ASP A 368 -3.55 9.75 15.76
C ASP A 368 -4.45 8.53 15.65
N VAL A 369 -3.85 7.39 15.39
CA VAL A 369 -4.56 6.11 15.25
C VAL A 369 -3.80 5.04 16.02
N ALA A 370 -4.52 4.18 16.72
CA ALA A 370 -3.97 3.01 17.36
C ALA A 370 -4.87 1.80 17.12
N THR A 371 -4.26 0.63 16.98
CA THR A 371 -4.97 -0.66 16.90
C THR A 371 -4.20 -1.74 17.63
N LYS A 372 -4.94 -2.70 18.21
CA LYS A 372 -4.39 -3.89 18.84
C LYS A 372 -5.32 -5.06 18.57
N GLY A 373 -4.77 -6.18 18.12
CA GLY A 373 -5.62 -7.34 17.82
C GLY A 373 -4.84 -8.54 17.30
N ILE A 374 -5.60 -9.54 16.91
CA ILE A 374 -5.10 -10.80 16.36
C ILE A 374 -5.56 -10.91 14.91
N ILE A 375 -4.61 -11.13 14.02
CA ILE A 375 -4.83 -11.42 12.60
C ILE A 375 -4.59 -12.92 12.40
N ARG A 376 -5.58 -13.63 11.88
CA ARG A 376 -5.45 -15.01 11.41
C ARG A 376 -5.55 -15.02 9.90
N THR A 377 -4.63 -15.73 9.26
CA THR A 377 -4.57 -15.83 7.80
C THR A 377 -4.26 -17.27 7.39
N ASP A 378 -4.36 -17.57 6.09
CA ASP A 378 -3.92 -18.86 5.56
C ASP A 378 -2.39 -19.03 5.64
N ALA A 379 -1.65 -17.96 5.89
CA ALA A 379 -0.20 -17.97 6.15
C ALA A 379 0.14 -18.14 7.64
N GLY A 380 -0.85 -18.06 8.56
CA GLY A 380 -0.65 -18.18 10.00
C GLY A 380 -1.30 -17.06 10.80
N THR A 381 -0.90 -16.96 12.08
CA THR A 381 -1.47 -16.03 13.05
C THR A 381 -0.42 -15.01 13.50
N ALA A 382 -0.83 -13.75 13.60
CA ALA A 382 -0.03 -12.69 14.18
C ALA A 382 -0.85 -11.88 15.20
N THR A 383 -0.26 -11.60 16.36
CA THR A 383 -0.77 -10.56 17.27
C THR A 383 -0.08 -9.25 16.91
N VAL A 384 -0.85 -8.21 16.70
CA VAL A 384 -0.34 -6.89 16.30
C VAL A 384 -0.83 -5.82 17.26
N ALA A 385 0.05 -4.91 17.62
CA ALA A 385 -0.29 -3.64 18.23
C ALA A 385 0.42 -2.56 17.42
N PHE A 386 -0.29 -1.56 16.96
CA PHE A 386 0.24 -0.50 16.12
C PHE A 386 -0.34 0.84 16.53
N GLY A 387 0.50 1.85 16.60
CA GLY A 387 0.13 3.23 16.85
C GLY A 387 0.79 4.17 15.84
N ARG A 388 0.08 5.22 15.45
CA ARG A 388 0.61 6.32 14.65
C ARG A 388 0.28 7.65 15.31
N HIS A 389 1.30 8.49 15.47
CA HIS A 389 1.19 9.88 15.94
C HIS A 389 1.91 10.79 14.94
N ASN A 390 1.16 11.57 14.17
CA ASN A 390 1.66 12.32 13.02
C ASN A 390 2.38 11.38 12.03
N ASP A 391 3.67 11.65 11.74
CA ASP A 391 4.50 10.81 10.87
C ASP A 391 5.19 9.66 11.62
N ASN A 392 5.19 9.67 12.95
CA ASN A 392 5.81 8.62 13.74
C ASN A 392 4.84 7.44 13.90
N PHE A 393 5.39 6.24 13.86
CA PHE A 393 4.65 5.03 14.20
C PHE A 393 5.43 4.19 15.21
N SER A 394 4.71 3.42 16.00
CA SER A 394 5.27 2.37 16.84
C SER A 394 4.38 1.15 16.77
N GLY A 395 4.95 -0.02 16.97
CA GLY A 395 4.17 -1.24 16.96
C GLY A 395 4.92 -2.44 17.51
N ARG A 396 4.15 -3.48 17.82
CA ARG A 396 4.66 -4.81 18.19
C ARG A 396 3.98 -5.85 17.33
N VAL A 397 4.78 -6.75 16.81
CA VAL A 397 4.29 -7.90 16.04
C VAL A 397 4.79 -9.17 16.73
N GLU A 398 3.87 -10.08 17.04
CA GLU A 398 4.18 -11.39 17.59
C GLU A 398 3.55 -12.45 16.69
N THR A 399 4.36 -13.42 16.25
CA THR A 399 3.90 -14.52 15.40
C THR A 399 4.35 -15.86 15.95
N ASN A 400 3.59 -16.91 15.65
CA ASN A 400 3.97 -18.28 15.89
C ASN A 400 3.75 -19.07 14.59
N ALA A 401 4.85 -19.54 14.01
CA ALA A 401 4.88 -20.30 12.76
C ALA A 401 4.16 -19.61 11.57
N LEU A 402 4.37 -18.30 11.39
CA LEU A 402 3.85 -17.57 10.23
C LEU A 402 4.63 -17.93 8.97
N ASP A 403 3.95 -18.40 7.93
CA ASP A 403 4.55 -18.82 6.65
C ASP A 403 4.97 -17.62 5.78
N LEU A 404 6.24 -17.25 5.89
CA LEU A 404 6.84 -16.19 5.08
C LEU A 404 6.96 -16.59 3.60
N GLY A 405 7.08 -17.86 3.29
CA GLY A 405 7.16 -18.35 1.91
C GLY A 405 5.92 -18.01 1.12
N LYS A 406 4.74 -18.18 1.71
CA LYS A 406 3.48 -17.73 1.12
C LYS A 406 3.42 -16.21 0.98
N ILE A 407 3.80 -15.46 2.02
CA ILE A 407 3.72 -13.99 2.05
C ILE A 407 4.63 -13.38 1.00
N LEU A 408 5.88 -13.85 0.90
CA LEU A 408 6.90 -13.32 -0.02
C LEU A 408 6.82 -13.95 -1.41
N ALA A 409 6.06 -15.05 -1.59
CA ALA A 409 6.04 -15.89 -2.80
C ALA A 409 7.43 -16.44 -3.16
N ASP A 410 8.23 -16.82 -2.15
CA ASP A 410 9.57 -17.37 -2.31
C ASP A 410 9.72 -18.65 -1.48
N LYS A 411 9.88 -19.79 -2.14
CA LYS A 411 9.98 -21.10 -1.53
C LYS A 411 11.22 -21.31 -0.63
N ARG A 412 12.20 -20.41 -0.70
CA ARG A 412 13.36 -20.46 0.21
C ARG A 412 13.00 -20.13 1.63
N PHE A 413 11.93 -19.33 1.83
CA PHE A 413 11.41 -18.98 3.14
C PHE A 413 10.33 -19.97 3.57
N GLY A 414 10.25 -20.22 4.86
CA GLY A 414 9.18 -20.97 5.50
C GLY A 414 8.64 -20.24 6.72
N ASN A 415 8.43 -20.96 7.81
CA ASN A 415 7.83 -20.41 9.00
C ASN A 415 8.77 -19.48 9.76
N ILE A 416 8.17 -18.43 10.36
CA ILE A 416 8.83 -17.56 11.32
C ILE A 416 8.01 -17.48 12.62
N SER A 417 8.69 -17.60 13.76
CA SER A 417 8.14 -17.33 15.08
C SER A 417 8.95 -16.21 15.71
N THR A 418 8.32 -15.06 15.94
CA THR A 418 9.02 -13.85 16.36
C THR A 418 8.19 -12.95 17.25
N GLN A 419 8.87 -12.14 18.04
CA GLN A 419 8.32 -10.99 18.75
C GLN A 419 9.23 -9.80 18.50
N ILE A 420 8.74 -8.82 17.71
CA ILE A 420 9.50 -7.65 17.29
C ILE A 420 8.72 -6.38 17.63
N ASP A 421 9.39 -5.44 18.29
CA ASP A 421 8.97 -4.06 18.44
C ASP A 421 9.54 -3.24 17.27
N VAL A 422 8.72 -2.40 16.69
CA VAL A 422 9.09 -1.53 15.58
C VAL A 422 8.69 -0.10 15.88
N ASP A 423 9.61 0.83 15.65
CA ASP A 423 9.39 2.27 15.75
C ASP A 423 9.89 2.95 14.47
N GLY A 424 9.30 4.05 14.07
CA GLY A 424 9.81 4.71 12.88
C GLY A 424 9.05 5.93 12.45
N LYS A 425 9.39 6.39 11.24
CA LYS A 425 8.76 7.51 10.56
C LYS A 425 8.35 7.14 9.16
N LEU A 426 7.09 7.45 8.82
CA LEU A 426 6.51 7.30 7.49
C LEU A 426 6.06 8.68 6.99
N PRO A 427 7.00 9.55 6.59
CA PRO A 427 6.64 10.87 6.11
C PRO A 427 5.92 10.76 4.76
N THR A 428 5.02 11.69 4.48
CA THR A 428 4.32 11.78 3.18
C THR A 428 5.29 12.01 2.02
N ARG A 429 6.43 12.67 2.30
CA ARG A 429 7.55 12.87 1.38
C ARG A 429 8.85 12.73 2.16
N GLY A 430 9.81 11.96 1.63
CA GLY A 430 11.12 11.76 2.26
C GLY A 430 11.46 10.30 2.51
N SER A 431 12.49 10.06 3.32
CA SER A 431 13.03 8.73 3.60
C SER A 431 12.25 8.04 4.71
N VAL A 432 11.95 6.76 4.51
CA VAL A 432 11.38 5.88 5.55
C VAL A 432 12.49 5.52 6.54
N TYR A 433 12.21 5.73 7.81
CA TYR A 433 13.05 5.31 8.93
C TYR A 433 12.32 4.27 9.77
N VAL A 434 12.96 3.13 10.03
CA VAL A 434 12.42 2.04 10.85
C VAL A 434 13.49 1.55 11.80
N LYS A 435 13.19 1.51 13.07
CA LYS A 435 13.95 0.80 14.09
C LYS A 435 13.21 -0.47 14.47
N ALA A 436 13.93 -1.60 14.53
CA ALA A 436 13.36 -2.89 14.91
C ALA A 436 14.20 -3.52 16.00
N LYS A 437 13.54 -3.98 17.06
CA LYS A 437 14.17 -4.69 18.17
C LYS A 437 13.33 -5.87 18.60
N GLY A 438 13.92 -7.04 18.71
CA GLY A 438 13.19 -8.21 19.17
C GLY A 438 13.91 -9.51 18.92
N ASP A 439 13.18 -10.59 19.20
CA ASP A 439 13.67 -11.95 19.15
C ASP A 439 12.90 -12.76 18.11
N VAL A 440 13.63 -13.53 17.31
CA VAL A 440 13.10 -14.54 16.41
C VAL A 440 13.46 -15.90 17.00
N LYS A 441 12.45 -16.59 17.53
CA LYS A 441 12.63 -17.91 18.15
C LYS A 441 13.00 -18.95 17.11
N GLU A 442 12.38 -18.85 15.93
CA GLU A 442 12.60 -19.77 14.83
C GLU A 442 12.39 -19.05 13.49
N PHE A 443 13.27 -19.31 12.53
CA PHE A 443 13.21 -18.75 11.18
C PHE A 443 13.67 -19.80 10.17
N PHE A 444 12.77 -20.29 9.36
CA PHE A 444 13.08 -21.26 8.33
C PHE A 444 13.54 -20.55 7.04
N TYR A 445 14.74 -20.86 6.61
CA TYR A 445 15.31 -20.37 5.35
C TYR A 445 16.20 -21.44 4.70
N ASN A 446 16.03 -21.64 3.38
CA ASN A 446 16.84 -22.53 2.56
C ASN A 446 17.00 -23.95 3.14
N ALA A 447 15.87 -24.59 3.49
CA ALA A 447 15.78 -25.92 4.07
C ALA A 447 16.37 -26.09 5.48
N TYR A 448 16.65 -24.99 6.19
CA TYR A 448 17.11 -25.00 7.57
C TYR A 448 16.26 -24.09 8.46
N SER A 449 16.08 -24.50 9.72
CA SER A 449 15.35 -23.71 10.73
C SER A 449 16.35 -23.11 11.73
N TYR A 450 16.69 -21.85 11.52
CA TYR A 450 17.53 -21.06 12.41
C TYR A 450 16.79 -20.74 13.71
N LYS A 451 17.49 -20.81 14.84
CA LYS A 451 16.91 -20.61 16.18
C LYS A 451 17.58 -19.46 16.93
N ASN A 452 16.81 -18.84 17.84
CA ASN A 452 17.29 -17.84 18.80
C ASN A 452 18.07 -16.70 18.16
N ILE A 453 17.42 -15.98 17.25
CA ILE A 453 17.96 -14.80 16.59
C ILE A 453 17.47 -13.56 17.34
N ALA A 454 18.38 -12.70 17.78
CA ALA A 454 18.07 -11.38 18.33
C ALA A 454 18.48 -10.29 17.34
N VAL A 455 17.59 -9.33 17.13
CA VAL A 455 17.80 -8.18 16.23
C VAL A 455 17.62 -6.89 17.02
N ASP A 456 18.55 -5.96 16.89
CA ASP A 456 18.44 -4.59 17.40
C ASP A 456 19.08 -3.65 16.37
N GLY A 457 18.30 -3.04 15.50
CA GLY A 457 18.85 -2.25 14.39
C GLY A 457 17.88 -1.26 13.79
N GLU A 458 18.45 -0.37 13.00
CA GLU A 458 17.78 0.71 12.34
C GLU A 458 17.93 0.57 10.81
N TRP A 459 16.85 0.83 10.10
CA TRP A 459 16.83 0.90 8.65
C TRP A 459 16.50 2.33 8.22
N ASN A 460 17.42 2.97 7.53
CA ASN A 460 17.23 4.31 7.02
C ASN A 460 17.71 4.39 5.58
N ASN A 461 16.81 4.67 4.66
CA ASN A 461 17.11 4.88 3.24
C ASN A 461 18.01 3.78 2.62
N GLY A 462 17.68 2.52 2.90
CA GLY A 462 18.43 1.36 2.39
C GLY A 462 19.66 0.99 3.22
N THR A 463 20.02 1.78 4.23
CA THR A 463 21.13 1.48 5.15
C THR A 463 20.60 0.80 6.40
N PHE A 464 21.14 -0.35 6.70
CA PHE A 464 21.00 -1.01 8.01
C PHE A 464 22.13 -0.57 8.92
N ASP A 465 21.83 -0.28 10.19
CA ASP A 465 22.77 -0.04 11.27
C ASP A 465 22.26 -0.77 12.51
N GLY A 466 23.08 -1.70 13.05
CA GLY A 466 22.59 -2.47 14.20
C GLY A 466 23.40 -3.69 14.56
N LYS A 467 22.74 -4.53 15.35
CA LYS A 467 23.28 -5.80 15.87
C LYS A 467 22.36 -6.94 15.48
N LEU A 468 22.96 -8.06 15.11
CA LEU A 468 22.30 -9.33 14.88
C LEU A 468 23.05 -10.40 15.65
N ASN A 469 22.35 -11.12 16.53
CA ASN A 469 22.92 -12.24 17.27
C ASN A 469 22.11 -13.51 16.98
N ILE A 470 22.79 -14.60 16.65
CA ILE A 470 22.19 -15.92 16.42
C ILE A 470 22.84 -16.91 17.38
N LYS A 471 22.03 -17.64 18.13
CA LYS A 471 22.47 -18.74 19.02
C LYS A 471 21.78 -20.03 18.60
N ASP A 472 22.30 -20.62 17.56
CA ASP A 472 21.76 -21.82 16.93
C ASP A 472 22.71 -23.01 17.17
N PRO A 473 22.24 -24.26 17.28
CA PRO A 473 23.11 -25.43 17.44
C PRO A 473 24.22 -25.56 16.38
N ASN A 474 23.98 -25.07 15.15
CA ASN A 474 24.90 -25.17 14.03
C ASN A 474 25.56 -23.84 13.64
N VAL A 475 25.27 -22.73 14.31
CA VAL A 475 25.96 -21.47 14.17
C VAL A 475 25.70 -20.52 15.33
N ASN A 476 26.77 -20.00 15.91
CA ASN A 476 26.71 -18.79 16.72
C ASN A 476 27.26 -17.63 15.90
N PHE A 477 26.46 -16.61 15.75
CA PHE A 477 26.79 -15.45 14.92
C PHE A 477 26.50 -14.16 15.68
N ASP A 478 27.48 -13.31 15.81
CA ASP A 478 27.35 -11.99 16.41
C ASP A 478 27.83 -10.95 15.40
N LEU A 479 26.95 -10.08 14.96
CA LEU A 479 27.25 -9.04 13.99
C LEU A 479 26.87 -7.69 14.55
N GLN A 480 27.78 -6.72 14.38
CA GLN A 480 27.52 -5.32 14.64
C GLN A 480 28.08 -4.48 13.51
N GLY A 481 27.30 -3.53 12.97
CA GLY A 481 27.78 -2.60 11.98
C GLY A 481 26.71 -2.01 11.09
N GLN A 482 27.20 -1.36 10.04
CA GLN A 482 26.38 -0.69 9.05
C GLN A 482 26.63 -1.28 7.66
N PHE A 483 25.58 -1.44 6.87
CA PHE A 483 25.71 -1.78 5.45
C PHE A 483 24.55 -1.22 4.62
N ASN A 484 24.82 -0.98 3.35
CA ASN A 484 23.82 -0.64 2.34
C ASN A 484 24.19 -1.34 1.03
N LEU A 485 23.43 -2.37 0.68
CA LEU A 485 23.69 -3.19 -0.50
C LEU A 485 22.90 -2.74 -1.74
N THR A 486 21.97 -1.81 -1.56
CA THR A 486 21.04 -1.35 -2.61
C THR A 486 21.40 0.01 -3.19
N SER A 487 22.34 0.73 -2.58
CA SER A 487 22.78 2.03 -3.07
C SER A 487 23.59 1.92 -4.38
N LYS A 488 23.74 3.03 -5.09
CA LYS A 488 24.62 3.10 -6.26
C LYS A 488 26.11 2.84 -5.90
N GLN A 489 26.46 3.08 -4.65
CA GLN A 489 27.75 2.76 -4.06
C GLN A 489 27.52 1.93 -2.79
N PRO A 490 27.32 0.62 -2.90
CA PRO A 490 27.14 -0.24 -1.74
C PRO A 490 28.36 -0.21 -0.84
N PHE A 491 28.11 -0.35 0.45
CA PHE A 491 29.16 -0.39 1.46
C PHE A 491 28.80 -1.35 2.58
N ALA A 492 29.83 -1.86 3.27
CA ALA A 492 29.73 -2.61 4.50
C ALA A 492 30.84 -2.20 5.45
N LYS A 493 30.46 -1.71 6.63
CA LYS A 493 31.33 -1.42 7.75
C LYS A 493 30.84 -2.21 8.95
N LEU A 494 31.39 -3.39 9.15
CA LEU A 494 30.88 -4.35 10.12
C LEU A 494 31.98 -5.12 10.82
N LYS A 495 31.63 -5.61 11.99
CA LYS A 495 32.38 -6.61 12.76
C LYS A 495 31.46 -7.79 13.00
N ALA A 496 31.93 -8.99 12.69
CA ALA A 496 31.20 -10.22 12.94
C ALA A 496 32.11 -11.25 13.63
N GLU A 497 31.53 -11.99 14.56
CA GLU A 497 32.15 -13.16 15.18
C GLU A 497 31.26 -14.37 14.90
N VAL A 498 31.87 -15.42 14.37
CA VAL A 498 31.19 -16.63 13.96
C VAL A 498 31.85 -17.79 14.64
N THR A 499 31.08 -18.58 15.37
CA THR A 499 31.55 -19.82 16.00
C THR A 499 30.56 -20.95 15.75
N ASN A 500 31.05 -22.17 15.79
CA ASN A 500 30.25 -23.37 15.57
C ASN A 500 29.49 -23.36 14.22
N PHE A 501 30.07 -22.73 13.20
CA PHE A 501 29.43 -22.62 11.88
C PHE A 501 29.58 -23.91 11.09
N ASN A 502 28.51 -24.67 10.96
CA ASN A 502 28.44 -25.88 10.15
C ASN A 502 27.63 -25.66 8.87
N PRO A 503 28.28 -25.31 7.77
CA PRO A 503 27.61 -24.94 6.52
C PRO A 503 26.84 -26.10 5.87
N SER A 504 27.26 -27.35 6.11
CA SER A 504 26.57 -28.53 5.61
C SER A 504 25.28 -28.78 6.38
N ALA A 505 25.30 -28.70 7.72
CA ALA A 505 24.11 -28.82 8.55
C ALA A 505 23.10 -27.68 8.30
N LEU A 506 23.59 -26.48 7.98
CA LEU A 506 22.80 -25.30 7.61
C LEU A 506 22.25 -25.35 6.16
N SER A 507 22.49 -26.45 5.44
CA SER A 507 22.07 -26.64 4.03
C SER A 507 22.66 -25.60 3.05
N LEU A 508 23.79 -24.98 3.38
CA LEU A 508 24.45 -23.98 2.56
C LEU A 508 25.36 -24.60 1.49
N THR A 509 25.97 -25.76 1.78
CA THR A 509 26.86 -26.49 0.87
C THR A 509 26.97 -27.97 1.27
N LYS A 510 27.42 -28.79 0.35
CA LYS A 510 27.76 -30.21 0.61
C LYS A 510 29.27 -30.45 0.73
N LEU A 511 30.08 -29.39 0.58
CA LEU A 511 31.55 -29.53 0.45
C LEU A 511 32.24 -29.95 1.76
N TRP A 512 31.71 -29.60 2.90
CA TRP A 512 32.37 -29.84 4.21
C TRP A 512 31.41 -30.58 5.16
N PRO A 513 31.16 -31.87 4.96
CA PRO A 513 30.33 -32.64 5.89
C PRO A 513 30.97 -32.70 7.25
N ASN A 514 30.17 -32.64 8.33
CA ASN A 514 30.59 -32.67 9.72
C ASN A 514 31.75 -31.73 10.08
N THR A 515 31.81 -30.57 9.42
CA THR A 515 32.89 -29.61 9.62
C THR A 515 32.33 -28.33 10.22
N GLN A 516 32.99 -27.86 11.26
CA GLN A 516 32.67 -26.59 11.94
C GLN A 516 33.75 -25.56 11.69
N PHE A 517 33.33 -24.35 11.44
CA PHE A 517 34.20 -23.21 11.25
C PHE A 517 33.98 -22.18 12.38
N SER A 518 35.04 -21.51 12.78
CA SER A 518 34.99 -20.35 13.66
C SER A 518 35.95 -19.29 13.13
N PHE A 519 35.53 -18.03 13.16
CA PHE A 519 36.34 -16.88 12.69
C PHE A 519 35.73 -15.57 13.15
N ALA A 520 36.54 -14.53 13.16
CA ALA A 520 36.07 -13.15 13.27
C ALA A 520 36.32 -12.40 11.95
N VAL A 521 35.40 -11.54 11.56
CA VAL A 521 35.53 -10.70 10.37
C VAL A 521 35.38 -9.25 10.77
N MET A 522 36.29 -8.41 10.29
CA MET A 522 36.13 -6.96 10.24
C MET A 522 36.16 -6.53 8.78
N ALA A 523 35.12 -5.80 8.36
CA ALA A 523 35.02 -5.27 7.00
C ALA A 523 34.76 -3.77 7.05
N ASP A 524 35.52 -3.02 6.27
CA ASP A 524 35.25 -1.62 5.92
C ASP A 524 35.51 -1.48 4.41
N ILE A 525 34.46 -1.74 3.63
CA ILE A 525 34.55 -1.86 2.18
C ILE A 525 33.41 -1.12 1.49
N LYS A 526 33.71 -0.49 0.38
CA LYS A 526 32.75 0.20 -0.52
C LYS A 526 32.94 -0.32 -1.93
N GLY A 527 31.87 -0.43 -2.71
CA GLY A 527 31.89 -0.84 -4.11
C GLY A 527 30.99 -2.04 -4.38
N ASN A 528 30.55 -2.19 -5.64
CA ASN A 528 29.61 -3.21 -6.08
C ASN A 528 30.28 -4.38 -6.84
N SER A 529 31.56 -4.31 -7.06
CA SER A 529 32.36 -5.32 -7.78
C SER A 529 33.83 -5.22 -7.37
N LEU A 530 34.64 -6.24 -7.66
CA LEU A 530 36.09 -6.18 -7.43
C LEU A 530 36.75 -4.98 -8.12
N ASN A 531 36.25 -4.57 -9.29
CA ASN A 531 36.80 -3.44 -10.04
C ASN A 531 36.47 -2.06 -9.40
N THR A 532 35.51 -1.99 -8.50
CA THR A 532 35.08 -0.76 -7.84
C THR A 532 35.26 -0.80 -6.33
N ALA A 533 35.62 -1.95 -5.80
CA ALA A 533 35.80 -2.14 -4.36
C ALA A 533 36.99 -1.31 -3.83
N ASN A 534 36.74 -0.65 -2.69
CA ASN A 534 37.77 0.07 -1.94
C ASN A 534 37.56 -0.22 -0.46
N GLY A 535 38.65 -0.58 0.24
CA GLY A 535 38.60 -0.85 1.67
C GLY A 535 39.38 -2.07 2.08
N ARG A 536 39.10 -2.52 3.28
CA ARG A 536 39.77 -3.67 3.94
C ARG A 536 38.74 -4.68 4.42
N VAL A 537 39.07 -5.97 4.24
CA VAL A 537 38.42 -7.10 4.89
C VAL A 537 39.49 -7.87 5.64
N GLN A 538 39.30 -8.06 6.93
CA GLN A 538 40.17 -8.83 7.78
C GLN A 538 39.42 -10.00 8.38
N LEU A 539 39.96 -11.18 8.28
CA LEU A 539 39.50 -12.41 8.91
C LEU A 539 40.54 -12.86 9.92
N ASP A 540 40.13 -12.97 11.17
CA ASP A 540 40.99 -13.35 12.28
C ASP A 540 40.51 -14.63 12.93
N ARG A 541 41.44 -15.33 13.57
CA ARG A 541 41.15 -16.53 14.41
C ARG A 541 40.35 -17.59 13.65
N PHE A 542 40.67 -17.79 12.39
CA PHE A 542 40.02 -18.85 11.63
C PHE A 542 40.39 -20.21 12.20
N ALA A 543 39.38 -21.01 12.46
CA ALA A 543 39.55 -22.40 12.86
C ALA A 543 38.54 -23.27 12.10
N MET A 544 39.03 -24.38 11.60
CA MET A 544 38.27 -25.46 10.99
C MET A 544 38.42 -26.71 11.82
N LEU A 545 37.35 -27.36 12.22
CA LEU A 545 37.33 -28.61 12.97
C LEU A 545 36.41 -29.61 12.24
N SER A 546 36.96 -30.76 11.88
CA SER A 546 36.22 -31.91 11.34
C SER A 546 36.55 -33.16 12.14
N ASP A 547 35.81 -34.25 11.94
CA ASP A 547 36.03 -35.52 12.65
C ASP A 547 37.47 -36.04 12.57
N ALA A 548 38.20 -35.72 11.49
CA ALA A 548 39.54 -36.22 11.21
C ALA A 548 40.66 -35.18 11.26
N LYS A 549 40.34 -33.88 11.20
CA LYS A 549 41.33 -32.82 10.96
C LYS A 549 40.98 -31.53 11.68
N SER A 550 42.00 -30.83 12.17
CA SER A 550 41.85 -29.44 12.62
C SER A 550 42.86 -28.56 11.90
N TYR A 551 42.42 -27.39 11.50
CA TYR A 551 43.27 -26.37 10.87
C TYR A 551 42.98 -24.98 11.48
N LYS A 552 44.02 -24.21 11.72
CA LYS A 552 43.92 -22.84 12.26
C LYS A 552 44.75 -21.90 11.45
N LEU A 553 44.21 -20.69 11.30
CA LEU A 553 44.87 -19.56 10.64
C LEU A 553 44.66 -18.32 11.54
N ASN A 554 45.71 -17.58 11.85
CA ASN A 554 45.61 -16.45 12.78
C ASN A 554 44.91 -15.27 12.08
N ALA A 555 45.39 -14.86 10.89
CA ALA A 555 44.82 -13.73 10.20
C ALA A 555 44.95 -13.82 8.68
N ILE A 556 43.95 -13.30 7.97
CA ILE A 556 44.01 -12.91 6.56
C ILE A 556 43.53 -11.48 6.47
N SER A 557 44.28 -10.60 5.86
CA SER A 557 43.80 -9.26 5.46
C SER A 557 43.81 -9.11 3.95
N VAL A 558 42.73 -8.56 3.43
CA VAL A 558 42.57 -8.22 2.02
C VAL A 558 42.30 -6.72 1.93
N ASP A 559 43.28 -5.98 1.38
CA ASP A 559 43.21 -4.56 1.14
C ASP A 559 42.96 -4.33 -0.36
N VAL A 560 41.90 -3.63 -0.69
CA VAL A 560 41.59 -3.28 -2.09
C VAL A 560 41.49 -1.77 -2.22
N SER A 561 42.20 -1.26 -3.22
CA SER A 561 42.15 0.15 -3.59
C SER A 561 41.98 0.29 -5.09
N ASN A 562 40.92 0.94 -5.51
CA ASN A 562 40.60 1.18 -6.91
C ASN A 562 40.43 2.69 -7.13
N ASN A 563 41.41 3.33 -7.68
CA ASN A 563 41.34 4.70 -8.19
C ASN A 563 41.14 4.66 -9.72
N ASN A 564 40.64 5.74 -10.30
CA ASN A 564 40.27 5.79 -11.74
C ASN A 564 41.35 5.32 -12.72
N GLN A 565 42.60 5.23 -12.31
CA GLN A 565 43.71 4.82 -13.16
C GLN A 565 44.65 3.77 -12.54
N GLN A 566 44.49 3.43 -11.26
CA GLN A 566 45.38 2.48 -10.60
C GLN A 566 44.62 1.66 -9.57
N HIS A 567 44.81 0.37 -9.64
CA HIS A 567 44.19 -0.62 -8.77
C HIS A 567 45.27 -1.30 -7.93
N SER A 568 44.97 -1.64 -6.70
CA SER A 568 45.82 -2.42 -5.84
C SER A 568 44.98 -3.46 -5.08
N LEU A 569 45.42 -4.69 -5.07
CA LEU A 569 44.92 -5.77 -4.23
C LEU A 569 46.11 -6.33 -3.46
N ALA A 570 46.08 -6.17 -2.14
CA ALA A 570 47.06 -6.78 -1.24
C ALA A 570 46.37 -7.83 -0.37
N VAL A 571 46.94 -9.03 -0.33
CA VAL A 571 46.53 -10.09 0.58
C VAL A 571 47.72 -10.42 1.47
N ASN A 572 47.51 -10.31 2.79
CA ASN A 572 48.51 -10.67 3.79
C ASN A 572 47.90 -11.74 4.71
N SER A 573 48.61 -12.81 4.94
CA SER A 573 48.18 -13.90 5.79
C SER A 573 49.35 -14.71 6.34
N ASP A 574 49.05 -15.65 7.25
CA ASP A 574 50.05 -16.60 7.78
C ASP A 574 50.60 -17.52 6.68
N PHE A 575 49.94 -17.69 5.57
CA PHE A 575 50.39 -18.54 4.47
C PHE A 575 51.21 -17.74 3.42
N GLY A 576 51.33 -16.44 3.56
CA GLY A 576 52.12 -15.60 2.65
C GLY A 576 51.48 -14.28 2.30
N GLN A 577 52.02 -13.64 1.29
CA GLN A 577 51.61 -12.31 0.81
C GLN A 577 51.41 -12.32 -0.68
N ILE A 578 50.39 -11.58 -1.15
CA ILE A 578 50.11 -11.36 -2.57
C ILE A 578 49.88 -9.88 -2.77
N LEU A 579 50.54 -9.31 -3.76
CA LEU A 579 50.34 -7.92 -4.16
C LEU A 579 50.13 -7.84 -5.68
N LEU A 580 48.96 -7.36 -6.10
CA LEU A 580 48.62 -7.09 -7.48
C LEU A 580 48.38 -5.57 -7.62
N THR A 581 49.16 -4.91 -8.47
CA THR A 581 49.09 -3.45 -8.69
C THR A 581 49.10 -3.12 -10.17
N GLY A 582 48.44 -2.05 -10.55
CA GLY A 582 48.46 -1.52 -11.91
C GLY A 582 47.11 -1.03 -12.40
N LYS A 583 47.00 -0.85 -13.70
CA LYS A 583 45.77 -0.56 -14.39
C LYS A 583 45.24 -1.84 -15.01
N TYR A 584 44.18 -2.41 -14.43
CA TYR A 584 43.65 -3.68 -14.89
C TYR A 584 42.15 -3.81 -14.57
N ASN A 585 41.50 -4.75 -15.23
CA ASN A 585 40.13 -5.19 -14.95
C ASN A 585 40.16 -6.67 -14.57
N TYR A 586 39.71 -6.99 -13.35
CA TYR A 586 39.70 -8.35 -12.82
C TYR A 586 39.03 -9.37 -13.76
N ASN A 587 37.95 -8.96 -14.46
CA ASN A 587 37.21 -9.84 -15.36
C ASN A 587 37.98 -10.18 -16.66
N THR A 588 39.01 -9.41 -16.99
CA THR A 588 39.73 -9.55 -18.27
C THR A 588 41.20 -9.96 -18.11
N LEU A 589 41.71 -10.16 -16.89
CA LEU A 589 43.09 -10.59 -16.66
C LEU A 589 43.42 -11.87 -17.36
N ALA A 590 42.59 -12.92 -17.24
CA ALA A 590 42.81 -14.20 -17.92
C ALA A 590 42.74 -14.04 -19.45
N GLN A 591 41.86 -13.19 -19.96
CA GLN A 591 41.72 -12.91 -21.38
C GLN A 591 42.97 -12.22 -21.95
N SER A 592 43.57 -11.31 -21.21
CA SER A 592 44.85 -10.68 -21.62
C SER A 592 45.95 -11.72 -21.83
N LEU A 593 46.08 -12.68 -20.91
CA LEU A 593 47.08 -13.75 -21.04
C LEU A 593 46.80 -14.62 -22.26
N THR A 594 45.53 -15.05 -22.45
CA THR A 594 45.16 -15.86 -23.62
C THR A 594 45.32 -15.12 -24.95
N ASN A 595 44.98 -13.81 -24.97
CA ASN A 595 45.19 -12.96 -26.15
C ASN A 595 46.68 -12.81 -26.50
N LEU A 596 47.55 -12.66 -25.51
CA LEU A 596 48.97 -12.56 -25.74
C LEU A 596 49.53 -13.87 -26.32
N ILE A 597 49.22 -15.01 -25.73
CA ILE A 597 49.62 -16.34 -26.26
C ILE A 597 49.06 -16.54 -27.67
N GLY A 598 47.75 -16.30 -27.86
CA GLY A 598 47.10 -16.44 -29.18
C GLY A 598 47.65 -15.48 -30.21
N SER A 599 48.21 -14.35 -29.84
CA SER A 599 48.89 -13.46 -30.79
C SER A 599 50.18 -14.06 -31.37
N LYS A 600 50.77 -15.06 -30.69
CA LYS A 600 52.01 -15.72 -31.13
C LYS A 600 51.75 -17.02 -31.91
N VAL A 601 50.61 -17.66 -31.60
CA VAL A 601 50.21 -18.91 -32.21
C VAL A 601 48.68 -18.92 -32.53
N PRO A 602 48.21 -18.05 -33.42
CA PRO A 602 46.79 -17.74 -33.60
C PRO A 602 45.96 -18.92 -34.07
N THR A 603 46.51 -19.93 -34.71
CA THR A 603 45.75 -21.11 -35.17
C THR A 603 46.01 -22.37 -34.35
N MET A 604 46.64 -22.23 -33.18
CA MET A 604 46.86 -23.34 -32.25
C MET A 604 45.54 -23.91 -31.76
N PRO A 605 45.29 -25.25 -31.93
CA PRO A 605 44.10 -25.87 -31.44
C PRO A 605 43.95 -25.75 -29.90
N GLY A 606 42.75 -25.57 -29.43
CA GLY A 606 42.44 -25.49 -27.99
C GLY A 606 42.67 -24.12 -27.34
N LEU A 607 43.25 -23.16 -28.02
CA LEU A 607 43.30 -21.79 -27.53
C LEU A 607 41.99 -21.06 -27.84
N PRO A 608 41.40 -20.28 -26.88
CA PRO A 608 40.30 -19.39 -27.17
C PRO A 608 40.69 -18.39 -28.27
N LYS A 609 39.78 -18.08 -29.19
CA LYS A 609 39.99 -17.03 -30.19
C LYS A 609 40.36 -15.73 -29.51
N VAL A 610 41.35 -15.01 -30.06
CA VAL A 610 41.71 -13.68 -29.63
C VAL A 610 40.48 -12.77 -29.73
N THR A 611 40.05 -12.21 -28.63
CA THR A 611 38.93 -11.28 -28.53
C THR A 611 39.41 -9.84 -28.50
N ASN A 612 38.50 -8.88 -28.30
CA ASN A 612 38.80 -7.44 -28.25
C ASN A 612 40.07 -7.13 -27.47
N ALA A 613 40.88 -6.20 -27.98
CA ALA A 613 42.12 -5.76 -27.34
C ALA A 613 41.82 -5.32 -25.88
N GLN A 614 42.54 -5.90 -24.95
CA GLN A 614 42.50 -5.49 -23.53
C GLN A 614 43.53 -4.37 -23.29
N THR A 615 43.35 -3.66 -22.20
CA THR A 615 44.23 -2.53 -21.81
C THR A 615 44.89 -2.73 -20.44
N ASN A 616 45.05 -4.00 -20.04
CA ASN A 616 45.58 -4.33 -18.73
C ASN A 616 47.10 -4.07 -18.71
N ASN A 617 47.58 -3.39 -17.66
CA ASN A 617 48.99 -3.17 -17.37
C ASN A 617 49.17 -3.34 -15.86
N PHE A 618 49.74 -4.44 -15.42
CA PHE A 618 49.82 -4.81 -14.02
C PHE A 618 51.09 -5.56 -13.67
N THR A 619 51.38 -5.54 -12.39
CA THR A 619 52.39 -6.38 -11.75
C THR A 619 51.75 -7.18 -10.62
N ILE A 620 52.11 -8.43 -10.49
CA ILE A 620 51.78 -9.29 -9.37
C ILE A 620 53.00 -9.86 -8.75
N SER A 621 53.08 -9.83 -7.42
CA SER A 621 54.10 -10.53 -6.65
C SER A 621 53.42 -11.36 -5.59
N ALA A 622 53.89 -12.58 -5.38
CA ALA A 622 53.37 -13.49 -4.36
C ALA A 622 54.55 -14.22 -3.69
N ASN A 623 54.54 -14.23 -2.39
CA ASN A 623 55.36 -15.10 -1.56
C ASN A 623 54.42 -16.02 -0.80
N VAL A 624 54.55 -17.34 -1.03
CA VAL A 624 53.70 -18.37 -0.39
C VAL A 624 54.59 -19.15 0.55
N ASP A 625 54.34 -19.02 1.84
CA ASP A 625 55.17 -19.61 2.90
C ASP A 625 54.74 -21.02 3.29
N ASN A 626 53.42 -21.34 3.16
CA ASN A 626 52.88 -22.68 3.30
C ASN A 626 51.60 -22.86 2.46
N THR A 627 51.21 -24.11 2.24
CA THR A 627 50.03 -24.48 1.45
C THR A 627 49.06 -25.39 2.25
N ASP A 628 49.20 -25.48 3.55
CA ASP A 628 48.43 -26.36 4.42
C ASP A 628 46.92 -26.06 4.32
N TRP A 629 46.59 -24.79 4.12
CA TRP A 629 45.20 -24.35 3.90
C TRP A 629 44.57 -24.95 2.63
N LEU A 630 45.36 -25.14 1.53
CA LEU A 630 44.88 -25.77 0.32
C LEU A 630 44.49 -27.22 0.57
N GLN A 631 45.29 -27.95 1.29
CA GLN A 631 45.03 -29.36 1.64
C GLN A 631 43.86 -29.50 2.60
N HIS A 632 43.80 -28.68 3.66
CA HIS A 632 42.77 -28.81 4.69
C HIS A 632 41.40 -28.31 4.26
N ILE A 633 41.36 -27.18 3.52
CA ILE A 633 40.09 -26.54 3.14
C ILE A 633 39.59 -27.06 1.78
N PHE A 634 40.51 -27.25 0.80
CA PHE A 634 40.14 -27.58 -0.57
C PHE A 634 40.55 -28.99 -1.01
N ASN A 635 41.21 -29.73 -0.15
CA ASN A 635 41.71 -31.10 -0.42
C ASN A 635 42.64 -31.13 -1.62
N VAL A 636 43.46 -30.08 -1.84
CA VAL A 636 44.50 -29.99 -2.84
C VAL A 636 45.79 -30.51 -2.24
N PRO A 637 46.37 -31.61 -2.77
CA PRO A 637 47.54 -32.28 -2.17
C PRO A 637 48.86 -31.59 -2.54
N LEU A 638 48.97 -30.31 -2.33
CA LEU A 638 50.17 -29.49 -2.51
C LEU A 638 50.80 -29.15 -1.16
N ASN A 639 51.99 -29.57 -0.93
CA ASN A 639 52.78 -29.23 0.25
C ASN A 639 54.10 -28.61 -0.18
N ILE A 640 54.44 -27.44 0.38
CA ILE A 640 55.70 -26.75 0.13
C ILE A 640 56.60 -26.84 1.39
N GLU A 641 57.86 -27.19 1.15
CA GLU A 641 58.90 -27.30 2.16
C GLU A 641 59.68 -25.98 2.36
N ARG A 642 59.68 -25.17 1.32
CA ARG A 642 60.33 -23.82 1.28
C ARG A 642 59.45 -22.82 0.53
N PRO A 643 59.45 -21.54 0.92
CA PRO A 643 58.59 -20.51 0.29
C PRO A 643 58.70 -20.52 -1.23
N ILE A 644 57.53 -20.41 -1.87
CA ILE A 644 57.40 -20.20 -3.32
C ILE A 644 57.30 -18.70 -3.56
N ASN A 645 58.17 -18.21 -4.45
CA ASN A 645 58.15 -16.84 -4.91
C ASN A 645 57.67 -16.77 -6.36
N PHE A 646 56.65 -16.00 -6.57
CA PHE A 646 56.07 -15.72 -7.87
C PHE A 646 56.06 -14.22 -8.16
N ALA A 647 56.55 -13.81 -9.33
CA ALA A 647 56.43 -12.45 -9.81
C ALA A 647 56.03 -12.46 -11.29
N ALA A 648 55.07 -11.63 -11.64
CA ALA A 648 54.69 -11.43 -13.03
C ALA A 648 54.40 -9.96 -13.33
N SER A 649 54.70 -9.54 -14.55
CA SER A 649 54.28 -8.27 -15.12
C SER A 649 53.70 -8.50 -16.52
N MET A 650 52.65 -7.76 -16.80
CA MET A 650 51.97 -7.82 -18.08
C MET A 650 51.59 -6.42 -18.54
N ASN A 651 51.78 -6.16 -19.84
CA ASN A 651 51.31 -4.93 -20.49
C ASN A 651 50.72 -5.26 -21.83
N ASP A 652 49.39 -5.14 -21.96
CA ASP A 652 48.68 -5.44 -23.19
C ASP A 652 49.05 -4.53 -24.36
N ALA A 653 49.25 -3.23 -24.08
CA ALA A 653 49.62 -2.25 -25.12
C ALA A 653 51.00 -2.54 -25.73
N GLN A 654 51.93 -3.00 -24.88
CA GLN A 654 53.29 -3.37 -25.33
C GLN A 654 53.42 -4.84 -25.71
N LYS A 655 52.35 -5.63 -25.55
CA LYS A 655 52.30 -7.09 -25.73
C LYS A 655 53.47 -7.80 -25.00
N THR A 656 53.76 -7.36 -23.78
CA THR A 656 54.84 -7.91 -22.95
C THR A 656 54.28 -8.72 -21.79
N LEU A 657 54.93 -9.84 -21.50
CA LEU A 657 54.68 -10.71 -20.36
C LEU A 657 56.05 -11.15 -19.80
N ASN A 658 56.21 -10.94 -18.49
CA ASN A 658 57.33 -11.52 -17.77
C ASN A 658 56.79 -12.27 -16.57
N ILE A 659 57.18 -13.51 -16.39
CA ILE A 659 56.84 -14.36 -15.24
C ILE A 659 58.13 -14.93 -14.68
N THR A 660 58.32 -14.89 -13.39
CA THR A 660 59.33 -15.61 -12.66
C THR A 660 58.69 -16.38 -11.53
N LEU A 661 58.92 -17.67 -11.49
CA LEU A 661 58.52 -18.58 -10.43
C LEU A 661 59.76 -19.26 -9.87
N LYS A 662 59.91 -19.24 -8.57
CA LYS A 662 60.91 -20.05 -7.81
C LYS A 662 60.18 -20.88 -6.80
N ALA A 663 60.24 -22.19 -6.95
CA ALA A 663 59.62 -23.19 -6.09
C ALA A 663 60.70 -24.20 -5.61
N PRO A 664 61.49 -23.84 -4.58
CA PRO A 664 62.74 -24.56 -4.25
C PRO A 664 62.51 -26.02 -3.83
N SER A 665 61.39 -26.30 -3.13
CA SER A 665 61.00 -27.67 -2.78
C SER A 665 59.54 -27.72 -2.47
N PHE A 666 58.80 -28.63 -3.16
CA PHE A 666 57.39 -28.91 -2.92
C PHE A 666 57.04 -30.34 -3.27
N SER A 667 55.96 -30.86 -2.74
CA SER A 667 55.38 -32.12 -3.19
C SER A 667 53.92 -31.89 -3.63
N TYR A 668 53.55 -32.58 -4.69
CA TYR A 668 52.20 -32.62 -5.22
C TYR A 668 51.80 -34.10 -5.46
N ASP A 669 50.71 -34.52 -4.84
CA ASP A 669 50.18 -35.88 -4.93
C ASP A 669 51.28 -36.95 -4.66
N GLY A 670 52.09 -36.75 -3.64
CA GLY A 670 53.20 -37.63 -3.27
C GLY A 670 54.48 -37.46 -4.12
N HIS A 671 54.46 -36.76 -5.20
CA HIS A 671 55.63 -36.49 -6.05
C HIS A 671 56.41 -35.27 -5.51
N ARG A 672 57.66 -35.50 -5.08
CA ARG A 672 58.56 -34.45 -4.60
C ARG A 672 59.34 -33.82 -5.75
N ILE A 673 59.31 -32.48 -5.77
CA ILE A 673 60.03 -31.65 -6.73
C ILE A 673 60.99 -30.71 -6.03
N GLU A 674 62.25 -30.68 -6.44
CA GLU A 674 63.30 -29.78 -5.94
C GLU A 674 63.79 -28.85 -7.02
N GLY A 675 64.26 -27.67 -6.63
CA GLY A 675 64.86 -26.70 -7.56
C GLY A 675 63.98 -26.23 -8.71
N GLY A 676 62.62 -26.17 -8.46
CA GLY A 676 61.68 -25.70 -9.46
C GLY A 676 61.89 -24.21 -9.79
N GLU A 677 62.19 -23.92 -11.01
CA GLU A 677 62.27 -22.53 -11.54
C GLU A 677 61.55 -22.46 -12.86
N MET A 678 60.81 -21.37 -13.09
CA MET A 678 60.19 -21.07 -14.37
C MET A 678 60.33 -19.58 -14.69
N ARG A 679 60.69 -19.29 -15.93
CA ARG A 679 60.73 -17.93 -16.49
C ARG A 679 59.95 -17.91 -17.80
N VAL A 680 59.06 -16.96 -17.90
CA VAL A 680 58.38 -16.63 -19.15
C VAL A 680 58.75 -15.18 -19.49
N SER A 681 59.11 -14.89 -20.69
CA SER A 681 59.42 -13.50 -21.11
C SER A 681 59.03 -13.29 -22.57
N THR A 682 58.63 -12.09 -22.88
CA THR A 682 58.46 -11.59 -24.25
C THR A 682 59.67 -10.76 -24.61
N LEU A 683 60.44 -11.21 -25.62
CA LEU A 683 61.62 -10.52 -26.15
C LEU A 683 61.56 -10.54 -27.69
N ASN A 684 61.67 -9.36 -28.32
CA ASN A 684 61.62 -9.19 -29.76
C ASN A 684 60.45 -9.96 -30.42
N ASP A 685 59.25 -9.70 -29.92
CA ASP A 685 57.98 -10.33 -30.34
C ASP A 685 57.87 -11.85 -30.13
N THR A 686 58.87 -12.45 -29.53
CA THR A 686 58.93 -13.88 -29.23
C THR A 686 58.56 -14.14 -27.78
N LEU A 687 57.59 -15.03 -27.53
CA LEU A 687 57.30 -15.53 -26.19
C LEU A 687 58.25 -16.70 -25.89
N LYS A 688 59.04 -16.57 -24.82
CA LYS A 688 60.02 -17.57 -24.38
C LYS A 688 59.60 -18.16 -23.05
N LEU A 689 59.67 -19.47 -22.92
CA LEU A 689 59.52 -20.23 -21.67
C LEU A 689 60.83 -20.94 -21.37
N ALA A 690 61.33 -20.85 -20.17
CA ALA A 690 62.38 -21.70 -19.62
C ALA A 690 61.92 -22.21 -18.26
N ALA A 691 61.85 -23.50 -18.07
CA ALA A 691 61.48 -24.13 -16.82
C ALA A 691 62.46 -25.30 -16.54
N GLN A 692 62.79 -25.48 -15.27
CA GLN A 692 63.59 -26.61 -14.79
C GLN A 692 63.11 -27.08 -13.43
N ALA A 693 63.28 -28.38 -13.16
CA ALA A 693 63.01 -28.98 -11.89
C ALA A 693 63.70 -30.33 -11.75
N ILE A 694 63.88 -30.79 -10.53
CA ILE A 694 64.36 -32.12 -10.17
C ILE A 694 63.19 -32.90 -9.60
N ASN A 695 62.78 -33.94 -10.28
CA ASN A 695 61.84 -34.94 -9.72
C ASN A 695 62.57 -35.90 -8.83
N VAL A 696 62.12 -36.09 -7.60
CA VAL A 696 62.69 -36.99 -6.62
C VAL A 696 61.74 -38.15 -6.41
N ALA A 697 62.11 -39.36 -6.89
CA ALA A 697 61.33 -40.55 -6.70
C ALA A 697 61.40 -41.04 -5.25
N GLU A 698 60.43 -41.88 -4.81
CA GLU A 698 60.36 -42.46 -3.47
C GLU A 698 61.61 -43.17 -3.02
N ASN A 699 62.32 -43.82 -3.95
CA ASN A 699 63.61 -44.49 -3.70
C ASN A 699 64.83 -43.56 -3.66
N GLY A 700 64.58 -42.21 -3.58
CA GLY A 700 65.60 -41.18 -3.55
C GLY A 700 66.31 -40.92 -4.93
N LYS A 701 65.93 -41.57 -5.99
CA LYS A 701 66.47 -41.29 -7.32
C LYS A 701 66.02 -39.94 -7.82
N LYS A 702 66.95 -39.14 -8.37
CA LYS A 702 66.71 -37.80 -8.84
C LYS A 702 66.81 -37.77 -10.37
N ILE A 703 65.87 -37.08 -11.02
CA ILE A 703 65.87 -36.80 -12.45
C ILE A 703 65.71 -35.29 -12.61
N TRP A 704 66.72 -34.65 -13.15
CA TRP A 704 66.60 -33.27 -13.58
C TRP A 704 65.90 -33.18 -14.91
N CYS A 705 64.93 -32.30 -15.03
CA CYS A 705 64.21 -32.01 -16.26
C CYS A 705 64.29 -30.52 -16.56
N SER A 706 64.42 -30.13 -17.81
CA SER A 706 64.33 -28.75 -18.26
C SER A 706 63.51 -28.66 -19.53
N VAL A 707 62.71 -27.65 -19.64
CA VAL A 707 61.90 -27.32 -20.81
C VAL A 707 62.21 -25.90 -21.26
N GLN A 708 62.60 -25.74 -22.49
CA GLN A 708 62.74 -24.47 -23.14
C GLN A 708 61.79 -24.42 -24.33
N ALA A 709 60.98 -23.37 -24.45
CA ALA A 709 60.07 -23.19 -25.57
C ALA A 709 60.09 -21.74 -26.07
N LYS A 710 59.86 -21.60 -27.35
CA LYS A 710 59.73 -20.30 -28.05
C LYS A 710 58.49 -20.34 -28.91
N ALA A 711 57.63 -19.32 -28.80
CA ALA A 711 56.43 -19.17 -29.63
C ALA A 711 56.51 -17.86 -30.40
N VAL A 712 56.48 -17.92 -31.71
CA VAL A 712 56.53 -16.79 -32.63
C VAL A 712 56.03 -17.22 -34.00
N ASP A 713 55.42 -16.36 -34.77
CA ASP A 713 54.98 -16.58 -36.16
C ASP A 713 54.25 -17.91 -36.37
N ASN A 714 53.31 -18.20 -35.50
CA ASN A 714 52.48 -19.43 -35.53
C ASN A 714 53.29 -20.73 -35.39
N LYS A 715 54.46 -20.65 -34.79
CA LYS A 715 55.38 -21.76 -34.55
C LYS A 715 55.75 -21.88 -33.10
N ILE A 716 55.80 -23.11 -32.58
CA ILE A 716 56.39 -23.42 -31.26
C ILE A 716 57.60 -24.30 -31.50
N SER A 717 58.75 -23.84 -31.06
CA SER A 717 60.00 -24.65 -30.97
C SER A 717 60.23 -24.98 -29.50
N SER A 718 60.40 -26.27 -29.21
CA SER A 718 60.60 -26.74 -27.85
C SER A 718 61.81 -27.68 -27.75
N THR A 719 62.49 -27.55 -26.64
CA THR A 719 63.59 -28.45 -26.25
C THR A 719 63.28 -28.97 -24.85
N VAL A 720 63.25 -30.26 -24.68
CA VAL A 720 63.15 -30.93 -23.37
C VAL A 720 64.45 -31.70 -23.17
N SER A 721 65.11 -31.44 -22.05
CA SER A 721 66.34 -32.12 -21.63
C SER A 721 66.12 -32.82 -20.29
N PHE A 722 66.71 -33.97 -20.12
CA PHE A 722 66.67 -34.70 -18.85
C PHE A 722 68.04 -35.30 -18.50
N ASP A 723 68.32 -35.46 -17.20
CA ASP A 723 69.54 -36.05 -16.64
C ASP A 723 69.19 -36.82 -15.37
N ASN A 724 69.66 -38.10 -15.28
CA ASN A 724 69.37 -38.95 -14.14
C ASN A 724 70.29 -38.66 -12.93
N LEU A 725 71.21 -37.71 -13.04
CA LEU A 725 72.10 -37.23 -12.00
C LEU A 725 72.92 -38.32 -11.28
N ARG A 726 73.19 -39.45 -11.92
CA ARG A 726 73.86 -40.61 -11.33
C ARG A 726 74.65 -41.44 -12.33
N LYS A 727 75.43 -42.39 -11.86
CA LYS A 727 76.06 -43.37 -12.72
C LYS A 727 75.30 -44.70 -12.72
N PRO A 728 75.14 -45.39 -13.88
CA PRO A 728 75.51 -44.90 -15.21
C PRO A 728 74.69 -43.68 -15.60
N LEU A 729 75.34 -42.73 -16.29
CA LEU A 729 74.73 -41.48 -16.71
C LEU A 729 73.70 -41.77 -17.84
N LEU A 730 72.50 -41.30 -17.61
CA LEU A 730 71.45 -41.26 -18.63
C LEU A 730 71.03 -39.82 -18.87
N LYS A 731 71.40 -39.26 -20.01
CA LYS A 731 71.02 -37.90 -20.43
C LYS A 731 70.34 -37.98 -21.79
N GLY A 732 69.34 -37.12 -21.99
CA GLY A 732 68.66 -37.00 -23.26
C GLY A 732 68.21 -35.58 -23.54
N GLU A 733 68.14 -35.28 -24.80
CA GLU A 733 67.56 -34.03 -25.29
C GLU A 733 66.62 -34.34 -26.45
N LEU A 734 65.40 -33.81 -26.37
CA LEU A 734 64.40 -33.90 -27.40
C LEU A 734 64.08 -32.50 -27.92
N LYS A 735 64.26 -32.28 -29.22
CA LYS A 735 63.96 -31.01 -29.89
C LYS A 735 62.87 -31.24 -30.94
N TRP A 736 61.88 -30.39 -30.92
CA TRP A 736 60.82 -30.40 -31.95
C TRP A 736 60.35 -29.00 -32.27
N GLN A 737 59.76 -28.84 -33.44
CA GLN A 737 59.11 -27.64 -33.88
C GLN A 737 57.73 -28.00 -34.44
N THR A 738 56.71 -27.27 -34.00
CA THR A 738 55.34 -27.38 -34.52
C THR A 738 54.97 -26.08 -35.20
N THR A 739 54.48 -26.17 -36.41
CA THR A 739 53.87 -25.03 -37.13
C THR A 739 52.38 -25.26 -37.17
N PHE A 740 51.62 -24.28 -36.84
CA PHE A 740 50.13 -24.34 -36.90
C PHE A 740 49.73 -23.66 -38.22
N PHE A 741 48.72 -24.21 -38.89
CA PHE A 741 48.25 -23.73 -40.19
C PHE A 741 46.81 -23.22 -40.12
#